data_c364d51695cd49edc9fc4d2fafeb5ac0
#
_entry.id   c364d51695cd49edc9fc4d2fafeb5ac0
#
_cell.length_a   1.000
_cell.length_b   1.000
_cell.length_c   1.000
_cell.angle_alpha   90.00
_cell.angle_beta   90.00
_cell.angle_gamma   90.00
#
_symmetry.space_group_name_H-M   'P 1'
#
loop_
_entity.id
_entity.type
_entity.pdbx_description
1 polymer ?
#
loop_
_entity_poly.entity_id
_entity_poly.type
_entity_poly.pdbx_seq_one_letter_code
_entity_poly.pdbx_strand_id
1 'polypeptide(L)'
;MSFDLIPEPQSVTLNGEAADSDDAGAPVPVALPLVGRISEDRDIDDIAGVFPTQLADDIEAATGLRWDIASDVMVAGLPAPNAAIAHPVPPHASCWKSFITLRLDPSSLEPQEYRLTIARSGIDVVGGDTEGVRNGVQTLRQIIRQCAPALPRLVIADKPAYKVRGYYLDATRGRVPTLDWLKTWADRLCLYKYNQLQLYIEHTFMFDDLSETWRGTSPLKPADIIAFDEYCARLGIELVPSVSTFGHQYMAMRTRELRHLGEFPEDADRQYGFVERQRHHTLNITEPESLAFSFKLIDAYMQLFRTRKFNICGDETFDLGRGRSKPEAERRGVAAMYADFVSQLCRHLSERGREPMFWGDIAVEMPQILGLLPDNVTLLNWLYAPGIGEDKVRLVAQAGAPQYVCSAVWCWNALLPRLDDSWNNISRLARYGVKYGAVGYLVTDWGDYGHVNDPRMAVSGMIFGAQCAWNPMAHIQGEAGCGDGEEGSAAGYADAAADAVRENKAAADGDSPAPLPLSSESDDYTGGAADAIAGAPAGGDGSCAEMCRRVAEVEYGDRSGGIVEALRDAACRVAFGWDDMVWYCELDEGDGRMNRDAASAMHLGVHGFSGEYGREWDARLLGSTDLDEARRTMLQGLSPHIVRAAEANEALLCDAMRLGAAAGRASRLGAARRDVPAMLAAIEGQRWFNLVGLCLARRHDVITVDAGDIARASAGLIEPDAGSSAGPQAVQDVSIRVARGLERWFETYCDLWRSVSAESELARIASIVWRCADALRS
;
A
#
# COMPACT_ATOMS: atom_id res chain seq x y z
N MET A 1 31.93 8.03 5.83
CA MET A 1 30.55 7.96 6.35
C MET A 1 29.76 7.14 5.36
N SER A 2 29.15 6.04 5.77
CA SER A 2 28.17 5.34 4.95
C SER A 2 26.80 5.96 5.23
N PHE A 3 26.02 6.20 4.22
CA PHE A 3 24.62 6.61 4.26
C PHE A 3 23.92 6.00 3.05
N ASP A 4 22.64 5.73 3.17
CA ASP A 4 21.81 5.21 2.10
C ASP A 4 20.78 6.25 1.66
N LEU A 5 20.39 6.20 0.39
CA LEU A 5 19.38 7.05 -0.19
C LEU A 5 18.28 6.18 -0.81
N ILE A 6 17.04 6.49 -0.52
CA ILE A 6 15.89 5.84 -1.14
C ILE A 6 14.92 6.93 -1.63
N PRO A 7 14.62 6.99 -2.91
CA PRO A 7 15.17 6.19 -4.01
C PRO A 7 16.67 6.41 -4.24
N GLU A 8 17.35 5.36 -4.70
CA GLU A 8 18.75 5.41 -5.09
C GLU A 8 18.93 6.30 -6.32
N PRO A 9 19.77 7.35 -6.24
CA PRO A 9 20.00 8.24 -7.36
C PRO A 9 20.69 7.56 -8.55
N GLN A 10 20.43 8.05 -9.75
CA GLN A 10 21.06 7.58 -10.99
C GLN A 10 22.58 7.77 -10.99
N SER A 11 23.08 8.84 -10.35
CA SER A 11 24.51 9.14 -10.29
C SER A 11 24.87 9.84 -8.99
N VAL A 12 25.89 9.30 -8.30
CA VAL A 12 26.48 9.90 -7.09
C VAL A 12 27.99 9.95 -7.26
N THR A 13 28.57 11.15 -7.27
CA THR A 13 30.02 11.36 -7.30
C THR A 13 30.48 11.88 -5.95
N LEU A 14 31.21 11.05 -5.20
CA LEU A 14 31.83 11.45 -3.95
C LEU A 14 33.09 12.27 -4.23
N ASN A 15 33.29 13.36 -3.49
CA ASN A 15 34.40 14.28 -3.62
C ASN A 15 34.50 15.11 -4.92
N GLY A 16 33.40 15.21 -5.68
CA GLY A 16 33.20 15.92 -6.93
C GLY A 16 34.40 16.66 -7.53
N GLU A 17 34.54 16.71 -8.86
CA GLU A 17 35.67 17.31 -9.61
C GLU A 17 35.96 18.82 -9.37
N ALA A 18 35.34 19.46 -8.39
CA ALA A 18 35.80 20.73 -7.84
C ALA A 18 36.95 20.46 -6.86
N ALA A 19 37.91 19.65 -7.26
CA ALA A 19 39.18 19.53 -6.54
C ALA A 19 40.00 20.80 -6.78
N ASP A 20 40.00 21.67 -5.81
CA ASP A 20 41.22 22.48 -5.59
C ASP A 20 42.35 21.46 -5.44
N SER A 21 43.32 21.50 -6.33
CA SER A 21 44.35 20.49 -6.61
C SER A 21 45.38 20.24 -5.49
N ASP A 22 45.10 20.63 -4.24
CA ASP A 22 46.08 20.59 -3.14
C ASP A 22 45.70 19.65 -1.98
N ASP A 23 44.59 18.89 -2.05
CA ASP A 23 44.18 18.04 -0.90
C ASP A 23 44.13 16.54 -1.29
N ALA A 24 45.32 15.89 -1.32
CA ALA A 24 45.46 14.44 -1.45
C ALA A 24 45.12 13.69 -0.14
N GLY A 25 44.36 14.31 0.76
CA GLY A 25 43.91 13.76 2.05
C GLY A 25 42.57 13.03 1.97
N ALA A 26 42.22 12.25 3.02
CA ALA A 26 40.93 11.63 3.16
C ALA A 26 39.78 12.66 3.01
N PRO A 27 38.62 12.27 2.42
CA PRO A 27 37.51 13.18 2.15
C PRO A 27 37.03 13.84 3.45
N VAL A 28 37.24 15.16 3.57
CA VAL A 28 36.82 15.93 4.74
C VAL A 28 35.32 16.29 4.54
N PRO A 29 34.46 15.90 5.50
CA PRO A 29 33.02 16.24 5.41
C PRO A 29 32.78 17.75 5.50
N VAL A 30 31.61 18.19 5.02
CA VAL A 30 31.14 19.56 5.11
C VAL A 30 30.39 19.75 6.41
N ALA A 31 30.99 20.51 7.34
CA ALA A 31 30.32 20.85 8.60
C ALA A 31 29.22 21.90 8.35
N LEU A 32 28.03 21.66 8.89
CA LEU A 32 26.96 22.65 8.90
C LEU A 32 27.35 23.81 9.84
N PRO A 33 27.23 25.07 9.42
CA PRO A 33 27.51 26.22 10.27
C PRO A 33 26.51 26.33 11.42
N LEU A 34 26.97 26.89 12.57
CA LEU A 34 26.08 27.13 13.73
C LEU A 34 24.93 28.08 13.40
N VAL A 35 25.12 29.00 12.46
CA VAL A 35 24.13 29.92 11.93
C VAL A 35 24.17 29.82 10.43
N GLY A 36 23.07 29.44 9.82
CA GLY A 36 22.94 29.27 8.38
C GLY A 36 21.68 29.93 7.85
N ARG A 37 21.66 30.11 6.53
CA ARG A 37 20.51 30.66 5.81
C ARG A 37 20.19 29.74 4.62
N ILE A 38 18.90 29.54 4.40
CA ILE A 38 18.34 28.87 3.23
C ILE A 38 17.69 29.93 2.35
N SER A 39 18.03 29.96 1.04
CA SER A 39 17.39 30.82 0.04
C SER A 39 16.76 30.00 -1.07
N GLU A 40 15.72 30.54 -1.64
CA GLU A 40 14.97 29.95 -2.74
C GLU A 40 14.72 30.98 -3.84
N ASP A 41 14.88 30.56 -5.11
CA ASP A 41 14.57 31.41 -6.26
C ASP A 41 13.08 31.71 -6.32
N ARG A 42 12.72 32.94 -6.70
CA ARG A 42 11.34 33.41 -6.77
C ARG A 42 10.46 32.70 -7.81
N ASP A 43 11.11 32.11 -8.83
CA ASP A 43 10.42 31.42 -9.91
C ASP A 43 10.06 29.95 -9.56
N ILE A 44 10.47 29.47 -8.38
CA ILE A 44 10.03 28.19 -7.83
C ILE A 44 8.61 28.36 -7.31
N ASP A 45 7.68 27.56 -7.85
CA ASP A 45 6.27 27.54 -7.41
C ASP A 45 6.13 26.68 -6.13
N ASP A 46 6.86 27.10 -5.08
CA ASP A 46 6.77 26.49 -3.74
C ASP A 46 5.66 27.14 -2.92
N ILE A 47 4.53 26.49 -2.83
CA ILE A 47 3.37 26.98 -2.10
C ILE A 47 3.70 27.12 -0.62
N ALA A 48 3.76 28.37 -0.14
CA ALA A 48 4.01 28.74 1.26
C ALA A 48 5.42 28.41 1.80
N GLY A 49 6.45 28.27 0.95
CA GLY A 49 7.83 28.06 1.37
C GLY A 49 8.04 26.71 2.09
N VAL A 50 7.44 25.64 1.56
CA VAL A 50 7.48 24.32 2.18
C VAL A 50 8.90 23.72 2.10
N PHE A 51 9.61 23.88 0.97
CA PHE A 51 10.91 23.26 0.76
C PHE A 51 11.98 23.80 1.73
N PRO A 52 12.17 25.11 1.86
CA PRO A 52 13.14 25.64 2.84
C PRO A 52 12.69 25.35 4.28
N THR A 53 11.39 25.31 4.57
CA THR A 53 10.86 24.96 5.90
C THR A 53 11.20 23.51 6.26
N GLN A 54 10.98 22.56 5.37
CA GLN A 54 11.33 21.15 5.58
C GLN A 54 12.82 20.96 5.89
N LEU A 55 13.70 21.69 5.17
CA LEU A 55 15.14 21.64 5.42
C LEU A 55 15.51 22.24 6.78
N ALA A 56 14.93 23.39 7.14
CA ALA A 56 15.18 24.02 8.44
C ALA A 56 14.73 23.15 9.61
N ASP A 57 13.57 22.47 9.47
CA ASP A 57 13.03 21.56 10.48
C ASP A 57 13.93 20.31 10.66
N ASP A 58 14.42 19.70 9.55
CA ASP A 58 15.33 18.56 9.64
C ASP A 58 16.70 18.95 10.20
N ILE A 59 17.24 20.13 9.90
CA ILE A 59 18.46 20.67 10.49
C ILE A 59 18.26 20.88 12.00
N GLU A 60 17.16 21.50 12.41
CA GLU A 60 16.83 21.71 13.82
C GLU A 60 16.67 20.39 14.55
N ALA A 61 15.98 19.41 13.98
CA ALA A 61 15.81 18.09 14.57
C ALA A 61 17.14 17.35 14.76
N ALA A 62 18.08 17.49 13.81
CA ALA A 62 19.36 16.81 13.82
C ALA A 62 20.41 17.52 14.69
N THR A 63 20.39 18.85 14.79
CA THR A 63 21.46 19.66 15.40
C THR A 63 21.02 20.49 16.60
N GLY A 64 19.71 20.69 16.78
CA GLY A 64 19.15 21.65 17.75
C GLY A 64 19.26 23.12 17.30
N LEU A 65 19.68 23.39 16.07
CA LEU A 65 19.92 24.73 15.53
C LEU A 65 18.92 25.05 14.43
N ARG A 66 18.05 26.03 14.63
CA ARG A 66 17.14 26.52 13.60
C ARG A 66 17.83 27.54 12.70
N TRP A 67 17.73 27.33 11.39
CA TRP A 67 18.31 28.22 10.39
C TRP A 67 17.27 29.23 9.88
N ASP A 68 17.76 30.40 9.46
CA ASP A 68 16.92 31.42 8.85
C ASP A 68 16.52 31.05 7.41
N ILE A 69 15.28 31.31 7.07
CA ILE A 69 14.79 31.23 5.71
C ILE A 69 14.79 32.65 5.13
N ALA A 70 15.49 32.84 4.02
CA ALA A 70 15.51 34.12 3.31
C ALA A 70 14.20 34.26 2.54
N SER A 71 13.22 34.93 3.12
CA SER A 71 12.02 35.34 2.42
C SER A 71 12.24 36.72 1.80
N ASP A 72 12.50 36.75 0.51
CA ASP A 72 12.32 37.97 -0.29
C ASP A 72 10.82 38.19 -0.65
N VAL A 73 9.95 37.34 -0.17
CA VAL A 73 8.49 37.45 -0.35
C VAL A 73 7.88 38.14 0.85
N MET A 74 7.73 39.44 0.76
CA MET A 74 6.72 40.14 1.54
C MET A 74 5.34 39.68 1.07
N VAL A 75 4.79 38.64 1.70
CA VAL A 75 3.38 38.27 1.50
C VAL A 75 2.52 39.36 2.11
N ALA A 76 2.04 40.26 1.28
CA ALA A 76 1.07 41.26 1.68
C ALA A 76 -0.25 40.56 2.05
N GLY A 77 -0.58 40.48 3.33
CA GLY A 77 -1.95 40.25 3.77
C GLY A 77 -2.24 39.04 4.67
N LEU A 78 -1.26 38.29 5.17
CA LEU A 78 -1.52 37.29 6.22
C LEU A 78 -0.95 37.76 7.58
N PRO A 79 -1.70 37.66 8.69
CA PRO A 79 -1.16 37.98 10.01
C PRO A 79 -0.10 36.94 10.38
N ALA A 80 1.08 37.43 10.77
CA ALA A 80 2.18 36.60 11.24
C ALA A 80 1.72 35.67 12.38
N PRO A 81 1.99 34.35 12.35
CA PRO A 81 1.76 33.49 13.50
C PRO A 81 2.73 33.90 14.61
N ASN A 82 2.18 34.43 15.71
CA ASN A 82 2.82 34.75 17.00
C ASN A 82 4.17 35.47 16.95
N ALA A 83 4.11 36.79 16.81
CA ALA A 83 5.21 37.73 17.00
C ALA A 83 5.63 37.89 18.49
N ALA A 84 5.84 36.81 19.22
CA ALA A 84 6.18 36.88 20.65
C ALA A 84 7.64 36.60 20.99
N ILE A 85 8.50 36.22 20.05
CA ILE A 85 9.96 36.13 20.27
C ILE A 85 10.70 36.58 19.00
N ALA A 86 10.57 37.88 18.65
CA ALA A 86 11.50 38.47 17.70
C ALA A 86 12.78 38.81 18.44
N HIS A 87 13.82 37.98 18.34
CA HIS A 87 15.16 38.46 18.65
C HIS A 87 15.51 39.61 17.68
N PRO A 88 16.07 40.73 18.13
CA PRO A 88 16.43 41.82 17.24
C PRO A 88 17.48 41.33 16.24
N VAL A 89 17.08 41.28 14.96
CA VAL A 89 17.99 40.97 13.85
C VAL A 89 19.05 42.09 13.82
N PRO A 90 20.37 41.77 13.85
CA PRO A 90 21.41 42.80 13.77
C PRO A 90 21.29 43.55 12.45
N PRO A 91 21.56 44.89 12.44
CA PRO A 91 21.40 45.72 11.24
C PRO A 91 22.31 45.35 10.02
N HIS A 92 23.11 44.32 10.12
CA HIS A 92 24.01 43.85 9.07
C HIS A 92 23.61 42.50 8.46
N ALA A 93 22.41 41.97 8.73
CA ALA A 93 21.95 40.65 8.25
C ALA A 93 21.73 40.57 6.72
N SER A 94 21.71 41.70 6.02
CA SER A 94 21.54 41.73 4.55
C SER A 94 22.73 41.27 3.72
N CYS A 95 23.89 40.96 4.34
CA CYS A 95 25.11 40.54 3.66
C CYS A 95 25.47 39.04 3.87
N TRP A 96 24.64 38.27 4.56
CA TRP A 96 25.00 36.86 4.82
C TRP A 96 24.64 36.00 3.61
N LYS A 97 25.68 35.42 2.99
CA LYS A 97 25.51 34.47 1.88
C LYS A 97 24.72 33.27 2.37
N SER A 98 23.70 32.85 1.63
CA SER A 98 22.98 31.64 1.91
C SER A 98 23.91 30.43 1.85
N PHE A 99 23.76 29.51 2.80
CA PHE A 99 24.53 28.27 2.81
C PHE A 99 23.84 27.15 2.02
N ILE A 100 22.49 27.14 1.99
CA ILE A 100 21.69 26.31 1.10
C ILE A 100 20.97 27.22 0.14
N THR A 101 21.04 26.88 -1.17
CA THR A 101 20.38 27.62 -2.24
C THR A 101 19.54 26.66 -3.08
N LEU A 102 18.25 26.98 -3.25
CA LEU A 102 17.32 26.28 -4.12
C LEU A 102 17.12 27.07 -5.40
N ARG A 103 17.37 26.48 -6.57
CA ARG A 103 17.37 27.20 -7.86
C ARG A 103 16.66 26.41 -8.96
N LEU A 104 16.15 27.13 -9.97
CA LEU A 104 15.66 26.59 -11.23
C LEU A 104 16.70 26.78 -12.36
N ASP A 105 16.88 25.73 -13.16
CA ASP A 105 17.64 25.81 -14.43
C ASP A 105 16.99 24.94 -15.52
N PRO A 106 15.85 25.39 -16.07
CA PRO A 106 15.14 24.66 -17.13
C PRO A 106 15.90 24.63 -18.46
N SER A 107 17.01 25.35 -18.55
CA SER A 107 17.84 25.35 -19.74
C SER A 107 18.85 24.20 -19.81
N SER A 108 19.20 23.63 -18.63
CA SER A 108 20.23 22.59 -18.49
C SER A 108 19.68 21.27 -17.97
N LEU A 109 18.49 21.26 -17.38
CA LEU A 109 17.87 20.08 -16.77
C LEU A 109 16.45 19.85 -17.32
N GLU A 110 16.08 18.58 -17.44
CA GLU A 110 14.72 18.18 -17.83
C GLU A 110 13.71 18.38 -16.66
N PRO A 111 12.40 18.40 -16.93
CA PRO A 111 11.39 18.36 -15.88
C PRO A 111 11.61 17.17 -14.93
N GLN A 112 11.46 17.41 -13.61
CA GLN A 112 11.69 16.48 -12.50
C GLN A 112 13.16 16.09 -12.26
N GLU A 113 14.08 16.45 -13.17
CA GLU A 113 15.52 16.27 -13.00
C GLU A 113 16.08 17.27 -11.99
N TYR A 114 17.09 16.84 -11.20
CA TYR A 114 17.81 17.74 -10.30
C TYR A 114 19.29 17.42 -10.24
N ARG A 115 20.04 18.45 -9.80
CA ARG A 115 21.45 18.34 -9.37
C ARG A 115 21.56 18.84 -7.94
N LEU A 116 22.15 18.04 -7.07
CA LEU A 116 22.48 18.40 -5.69
C LEU A 116 23.99 18.44 -5.54
N THR A 117 24.53 19.57 -5.10
CA THR A 117 25.97 19.73 -4.82
C THR A 117 26.18 20.08 -3.34
N ILE A 118 26.96 19.28 -2.62
CA ILE A 118 27.36 19.55 -1.24
C ILE A 118 28.87 19.84 -1.25
N ALA A 119 29.26 21.09 -1.00
CA ALA A 119 30.65 21.58 -1.03
C ALA A 119 30.96 22.45 0.19
N ARG A 120 32.22 22.71 0.46
CA ARG A 120 32.66 23.61 1.59
C ARG A 120 32.09 25.03 1.44
N SER A 121 31.82 25.46 0.21
CA SER A 121 31.27 26.79 -0.10
C SER A 121 29.77 26.92 0.16
N GLY A 122 29.06 25.82 0.36
CA GLY A 122 27.60 25.75 0.54
C GLY A 122 26.99 24.55 -0.15
N ILE A 123 25.67 24.49 -0.14
CA ILE A 123 24.84 23.45 -0.73
C ILE A 123 23.95 24.06 -1.79
N ASP A 124 23.97 23.51 -3.01
CA ASP A 124 23.11 23.93 -4.10
C ASP A 124 22.20 22.80 -4.52
N VAL A 125 20.89 23.07 -4.57
CA VAL A 125 19.84 22.20 -5.16
C VAL A 125 19.34 22.92 -6.41
N VAL A 126 19.54 22.33 -7.58
CA VAL A 126 19.12 22.90 -8.87
C VAL A 126 18.16 21.92 -9.51
N GLY A 127 16.94 22.35 -9.85
CA GLY A 127 15.96 21.54 -10.57
C GLY A 127 15.64 22.07 -11.96
N GLY A 128 15.21 21.20 -12.88
CA GLY A 128 14.70 21.57 -14.19
C GLY A 128 13.33 22.25 -14.11
N ASP A 129 12.58 21.93 -13.07
CA ASP A 129 11.30 22.55 -12.71
C ASP A 129 11.13 22.54 -11.17
N THR A 130 10.01 23.04 -10.67
CA THR A 130 9.68 23.03 -9.23
C THR A 130 9.70 21.61 -8.66
N GLU A 131 9.23 20.60 -9.40
CA GLU A 131 9.25 19.21 -8.95
C GLU A 131 10.69 18.67 -8.86
N GLY A 132 11.57 19.05 -9.80
CA GLY A 132 13.01 18.72 -9.73
C GLY A 132 13.66 19.31 -8.48
N VAL A 133 13.38 20.57 -8.13
CA VAL A 133 13.86 21.19 -6.87
C VAL A 133 13.33 20.41 -5.68
N ARG A 134 12.03 20.11 -5.64
CA ARG A 134 11.42 19.29 -4.58
C ARG A 134 12.16 17.97 -4.41
N ASN A 135 12.41 17.25 -5.50
CA ASN A 135 13.09 15.95 -5.50
C ASN A 135 14.50 16.04 -4.93
N GLY A 136 15.26 17.09 -5.30
CA GLY A 136 16.58 17.37 -4.74
C GLY A 136 16.55 17.73 -3.25
N VAL A 137 15.54 18.48 -2.82
CA VAL A 137 15.29 18.79 -1.40
C VAL A 137 15.05 17.52 -0.60
N GLN A 138 14.22 16.58 -1.09
CA GLN A 138 13.96 15.32 -0.37
C GLN A 138 15.22 14.47 -0.24
N THR A 139 16.09 14.45 -1.25
CA THR A 139 17.41 13.79 -1.17
C THR A 139 18.31 14.45 -0.11
N LEU A 140 18.38 15.78 -0.11
CA LEU A 140 19.16 16.52 0.89
C LEU A 140 18.64 16.28 2.32
N ARG A 141 17.32 16.21 2.51
CA ARG A 141 16.69 15.87 3.80
C ARG A 141 17.12 14.51 4.30
N GLN A 142 17.15 13.48 3.45
CA GLN A 142 17.65 12.16 3.86
C GLN A 142 19.12 12.19 4.26
N ILE A 143 19.96 12.97 3.55
CA ILE A 143 21.39 13.15 3.92
C ILE A 143 21.52 13.87 5.25
N ILE A 144 20.76 14.95 5.47
CA ILE A 144 20.79 15.70 6.75
C ILE A 144 20.41 14.79 7.92
N ARG A 145 19.32 14.05 7.78
CA ARG A 145 18.80 13.13 8.82
C ARG A 145 19.81 12.07 9.25
N GLN A 146 20.64 11.58 8.32
CA GLN A 146 21.61 10.52 8.58
C GLN A 146 22.98 11.03 8.97
N CYS A 147 23.40 12.19 8.44
CA CYS A 147 24.78 12.62 8.49
C CYS A 147 25.04 13.89 9.32
N ALA A 148 24.03 14.75 9.56
CA ALA A 148 24.25 16.00 10.28
C ALA A 148 24.88 15.77 11.68
N PRO A 149 25.77 16.67 12.14
CA PRO A 149 26.10 17.99 11.58
C PRO A 149 27.22 17.99 10.51
N ALA A 150 27.73 16.84 10.06
CA ALA A 150 28.84 16.74 9.12
C ALA A 150 28.41 15.95 7.88
N LEU A 151 28.14 16.66 6.77
CA LEU A 151 27.59 16.08 5.56
C LEU A 151 28.70 15.57 4.62
N PRO A 152 28.45 14.51 3.82
CA PRO A 152 29.41 14.06 2.81
C PRO A 152 29.57 15.13 1.71
N ARG A 153 30.80 15.32 1.21
CA ARG A 153 31.04 16.14 0.04
C ARG A 153 30.72 15.32 -1.22
N LEU A 154 29.74 15.78 -2.02
CA LEU A 154 29.25 15.01 -3.17
C LEU A 154 28.57 15.89 -4.22
N VAL A 155 28.39 15.30 -5.40
CA VAL A 155 27.46 15.77 -6.45
C VAL A 155 26.55 14.62 -6.80
N ILE A 156 25.25 14.88 -6.83
CA ILE A 156 24.20 13.97 -7.32
C ILE A 156 23.58 14.60 -8.56
N ALA A 157 23.44 13.81 -9.64
CA ALA A 157 22.63 14.13 -10.80
C ALA A 157 21.59 13.01 -10.98
N ASP A 158 20.31 13.38 -11.00
CA ASP A 158 19.26 12.38 -10.80
C ASP A 158 17.93 12.78 -11.42
N LYS A 159 17.20 11.79 -11.94
CA LYS A 159 15.83 11.93 -12.48
C LYS A 159 15.05 10.63 -12.35
N PRO A 160 13.70 10.67 -12.27
CA PRO A 160 12.87 9.48 -12.15
C PRO A 160 12.73 8.72 -13.47
N ALA A 161 12.59 7.38 -13.39
CA ALA A 161 12.19 6.56 -14.53
C ALA A 161 10.71 6.75 -14.89
N TYR A 162 9.84 6.89 -13.88
CA TYR A 162 8.42 7.17 -14.08
C TYR A 162 8.08 8.63 -13.76
N LYS A 163 7.42 9.30 -14.71
CA LYS A 163 6.93 10.68 -14.51
C LYS A 163 5.83 10.74 -13.44
N VAL A 164 4.97 9.74 -13.38
CA VAL A 164 3.95 9.59 -12.34
C VAL A 164 4.33 8.44 -11.42
N ARG A 165 4.46 8.77 -10.14
CA ARG A 165 4.80 7.85 -9.04
C ARG A 165 3.70 7.97 -8.01
N GLY A 166 2.71 7.08 -8.13
CA GLY A 166 1.48 7.11 -7.38
C GLY A 166 1.44 6.12 -6.22
N TYR A 167 0.67 6.49 -5.21
CA TYR A 167 0.25 5.60 -4.14
C TYR A 167 -1.28 5.56 -4.08
N TYR A 168 -1.86 4.39 -3.87
CA TYR A 168 -3.30 4.18 -3.79
C TYR A 168 -3.66 3.72 -2.39
N LEU A 169 -4.53 4.45 -1.72
CA LEU A 169 -4.92 4.20 -0.34
C LEU A 169 -6.40 3.86 -0.26
N ASP A 170 -6.71 2.66 0.26
CA ASP A 170 -8.07 2.26 0.59
C ASP A 170 -8.54 2.96 1.87
N ALA A 171 -9.54 3.82 1.74
CA ALA A 171 -10.15 4.56 2.84
C ALA A 171 -11.57 4.07 3.16
N THR A 172 -11.92 2.84 2.76
CA THR A 172 -13.31 2.37 2.85
C THR A 172 -13.49 0.97 3.43
N ARG A 173 -12.59 0.01 3.11
CA ARG A 173 -12.78 -1.40 3.50
C ARG A 173 -12.38 -1.68 4.95
N GLY A 174 -13.07 -1.06 5.90
CA GLY A 174 -12.86 -1.23 7.34
C GLY A 174 -12.30 0.01 8.01
N ARG A 175 -11.21 0.59 7.52
CA ARG A 175 -10.60 1.80 8.07
C ARG A 175 -10.97 3.04 7.29
N VAL A 176 -11.35 4.10 8.01
CA VAL A 176 -11.40 5.46 7.48
C VAL A 176 -10.27 6.24 8.17
N PRO A 177 -9.22 6.63 7.46
CA PRO A 177 -8.10 7.34 8.07
C PRO A 177 -8.52 8.72 8.58
N THR A 178 -7.90 9.17 9.69
CA THR A 178 -8.09 10.55 10.15
C THR A 178 -7.36 11.53 9.22
N LEU A 179 -7.82 12.79 9.16
CA LEU A 179 -7.15 13.83 8.37
C LEU A 179 -5.69 14.04 8.82
N ASP A 180 -5.39 13.93 10.11
CA ASP A 180 -4.03 14.07 10.63
C ASP A 180 -3.13 12.91 10.20
N TRP A 181 -3.68 11.69 10.14
CA TRP A 181 -2.96 10.55 9.59
C TRP A 181 -2.70 10.70 8.09
N LEU A 182 -3.71 11.12 7.32
CA LEU A 182 -3.57 11.38 5.88
C LEU A 182 -2.45 12.39 5.60
N LYS A 183 -2.38 13.49 6.38
CA LYS A 183 -1.28 14.48 6.27
C LYS A 183 0.08 13.86 6.61
N THR A 184 0.15 13.09 7.69
CA THR A 184 1.39 12.38 8.07
C THR A 184 1.85 11.42 6.96
N TRP A 185 0.90 10.74 6.30
CA TRP A 185 1.19 9.85 5.19
C TRP A 185 1.68 10.63 3.96
N ALA A 186 1.05 11.75 3.63
CA ALA A 186 1.49 12.63 2.55
C ALA A 186 2.91 13.19 2.77
N ASP A 187 3.28 13.57 4.01
CA ASP A 187 4.65 13.96 4.34
C ASP A 187 5.66 12.85 4.07
N ARG A 188 5.30 11.61 4.40
CA ARG A 188 6.14 10.45 4.15
C ARG A 188 6.25 10.15 2.65
N LEU A 189 5.15 10.20 1.91
CA LEU A 189 5.15 10.07 0.45
C LEU A 189 6.03 11.14 -0.22
N CYS A 190 5.96 12.39 0.24
CA CYS A 190 6.80 13.48 -0.25
C CYS A 190 8.28 13.18 -0.04
N LEU A 191 8.70 12.71 1.16
CA LEU A 191 10.09 12.37 1.47
C LEU A 191 10.65 11.30 0.52
N TYR A 192 9.80 10.36 0.09
CA TYR A 192 10.14 9.30 -0.85
C TYR A 192 9.80 9.64 -2.32
N LYS A 193 9.59 10.93 -2.62
CA LYS A 193 9.43 11.49 -3.98
C LYS A 193 8.20 10.98 -4.74
N TYR A 194 7.16 10.52 -4.07
CA TYR A 194 5.85 10.34 -4.70
C TYR A 194 5.27 11.67 -5.13
N ASN A 195 4.54 11.69 -6.25
CA ASN A 195 3.89 12.89 -6.77
C ASN A 195 2.40 12.70 -7.06
N GLN A 196 1.84 11.53 -6.75
CA GLN A 196 0.41 11.29 -6.86
C GLN A 196 -0.07 10.42 -5.69
N LEU A 197 -1.26 10.72 -5.17
CA LEU A 197 -1.99 9.89 -4.21
C LEU A 197 -3.42 9.72 -4.71
N GLN A 198 -3.90 8.48 -4.81
CA GLN A 198 -5.31 8.20 -5.08
C GLN A 198 -5.99 7.75 -3.80
N LEU A 199 -7.14 8.34 -3.46
CA LEU A 199 -7.91 8.01 -2.27
C LEU A 199 -9.18 7.27 -2.68
N TYR A 200 -9.26 5.98 -2.31
CA TYR A 200 -10.35 5.10 -2.69
C TYR A 200 -11.53 5.16 -1.74
N ILE A 201 -12.70 5.37 -2.29
CA ILE A 201 -13.97 5.47 -1.59
C ILE A 201 -15.02 4.55 -2.25
N GLU A 202 -15.79 3.85 -1.43
CA GLU A 202 -17.06 3.20 -1.81
C GLU A 202 -18.22 3.98 -1.16
N HIS A 203 -18.39 3.84 0.16
CA HIS A 203 -19.48 4.39 0.95
C HIS A 203 -19.01 5.28 2.11
N THR A 204 -17.72 5.41 2.32
CA THR A 204 -17.13 6.12 3.47
C THR A 204 -16.87 7.60 3.21
N PHE A 205 -17.63 8.19 2.33
CA PHE A 205 -17.70 9.63 2.13
C PHE A 205 -19.14 10.13 2.34
N MET A 206 -19.28 11.31 2.91
CA MET A 206 -20.58 11.91 3.25
C MET A 206 -21.24 12.49 1.99
N PHE A 207 -21.72 11.60 1.11
CA PHE A 207 -22.53 12.01 -0.05
C PHE A 207 -23.89 12.56 0.41
N ASP A 208 -24.28 13.70 -0.14
CA ASP A 208 -25.62 14.26 0.09
C ASP A 208 -26.71 13.29 -0.39
N ASP A 209 -27.82 13.23 0.34
CA ASP A 209 -28.97 12.33 0.05
C ASP A 209 -28.66 10.84 0.03
N LEU A 210 -27.47 10.40 0.49
CA LEU A 210 -27.10 8.98 0.55
C LEU A 210 -26.78 8.52 1.99
N SER A 211 -27.39 9.13 3.00
CA SER A 211 -27.07 8.87 4.40
C SER A 211 -27.26 7.42 4.84
N GLU A 212 -28.13 6.65 4.18
CA GLU A 212 -28.28 5.21 4.45
C GLU A 212 -27.01 4.41 4.12
N THR A 213 -26.18 4.87 3.16
CA THR A 213 -24.97 4.18 2.75
C THR A 213 -23.83 4.38 3.73
N TRP A 214 -23.64 5.60 4.26
CA TRP A 214 -22.47 5.98 5.04
C TRP A 214 -22.72 6.14 6.55
N ARG A 215 -23.97 6.15 7.02
CA ARG A 215 -24.26 6.29 8.45
C ARG A 215 -23.62 5.15 9.26
N GLY A 216 -22.94 5.51 10.33
CA GLY A 216 -22.25 4.56 11.22
C GLY A 216 -20.85 4.14 10.73
N THR A 217 -20.36 4.65 9.58
CA THR A 217 -19.04 4.32 9.06
C THR A 217 -17.96 5.37 9.37
N SER A 218 -18.30 6.46 10.09
CA SER A 218 -17.39 7.58 10.33
C SER A 218 -16.82 8.17 9.03
N PRO A 219 -17.65 8.57 8.05
CA PRO A 219 -17.20 8.91 6.70
C PRO A 219 -16.36 10.18 6.67
N LEU A 220 -15.46 10.28 5.68
CA LEU A 220 -14.78 11.51 5.31
C LEU A 220 -15.80 12.57 4.88
N LYS A 221 -15.54 13.83 5.23
CA LYS A 221 -16.41 14.98 4.92
C LYS A 221 -15.83 15.76 3.75
N PRO A 222 -16.64 16.53 3.01
CA PRO A 222 -16.14 17.44 1.98
C PRO A 222 -15.02 18.37 2.47
N ALA A 223 -15.13 18.89 3.69
CA ALA A 223 -14.11 19.75 4.29
C ALA A 223 -12.77 19.01 4.52
N ASP A 224 -12.80 17.72 4.89
CA ASP A 224 -11.60 16.92 5.09
C ASP A 224 -10.87 16.71 3.76
N ILE A 225 -11.62 16.42 2.68
CA ILE A 225 -11.06 16.23 1.34
C ILE A 225 -10.42 17.53 0.82
N ILE A 226 -11.12 18.66 0.90
CA ILE A 226 -10.60 19.97 0.47
C ILE A 226 -9.32 20.33 1.25
N ALA A 227 -9.31 20.15 2.57
CA ALA A 227 -8.14 20.43 3.40
C ALA A 227 -6.97 19.49 3.08
N PHE A 228 -7.26 18.25 2.73
CA PHE A 228 -6.24 17.27 2.35
C PHE A 228 -5.69 17.52 0.95
N ASP A 229 -6.54 17.87 -0.03
CA ASP A 229 -6.13 18.24 -1.38
C ASP A 229 -5.21 19.47 -1.37
N GLU A 230 -5.54 20.48 -0.55
CA GLU A 230 -4.68 21.64 -0.34
C GLU A 230 -3.33 21.25 0.28
N TYR A 231 -3.33 20.35 1.27
CA TYR A 231 -2.12 19.87 1.91
C TYR A 231 -1.22 19.11 0.95
N CYS A 232 -1.78 18.18 0.17
CA CYS A 232 -1.08 17.43 -0.86
C CYS A 232 -0.45 18.35 -1.92
N ALA A 233 -1.19 19.37 -2.37
CA ALA A 233 -0.69 20.34 -3.35
C ALA A 233 0.55 21.09 -2.85
N ARG A 234 0.60 21.48 -1.57
CA ARG A 234 1.79 22.11 -0.95
C ARG A 234 3.01 21.19 -0.97
N LEU A 235 2.80 19.89 -0.88
CA LEU A 235 3.86 18.88 -0.94
C LEU A 235 4.23 18.48 -2.39
N GLY A 236 3.58 19.06 -3.40
CA GLY A 236 3.73 18.67 -4.81
C GLY A 236 3.17 17.29 -5.10
N ILE A 237 2.13 16.86 -4.38
CA ILE A 237 1.41 15.60 -4.57
C ILE A 237 0.04 15.91 -5.17
N GLU A 238 -0.26 15.32 -6.34
CA GLU A 238 -1.58 15.37 -6.96
C GLU A 238 -2.52 14.40 -6.23
N LEU A 239 -3.55 14.91 -5.56
CA LEU A 239 -4.59 14.06 -4.97
C LEU A 239 -5.64 13.72 -6.03
N VAL A 240 -5.82 12.43 -6.34
CA VAL A 240 -6.75 11.95 -7.37
C VAL A 240 -7.94 11.25 -6.71
N PRO A 241 -9.19 11.67 -7.03
CA PRO A 241 -10.38 10.98 -6.57
C PRO A 241 -10.49 9.59 -7.20
N SER A 242 -10.83 8.60 -6.38
CA SER A 242 -11.15 7.24 -6.80
C SER A 242 -12.43 6.79 -6.12
N VAL A 243 -13.48 6.59 -6.89
CA VAL A 243 -14.80 6.23 -6.38
C VAL A 243 -15.34 5.02 -7.13
N SER A 244 -15.79 4.03 -6.37
CA SER A 244 -16.46 2.88 -6.95
C SER A 244 -17.80 3.31 -7.55
N THR A 245 -17.96 3.14 -8.86
CA THR A 245 -19.14 3.62 -9.60
C THR A 245 -19.88 2.51 -10.32
N PHE A 246 -19.44 1.25 -10.23
CA PHE A 246 -20.03 0.12 -10.95
C PHE A 246 -20.05 -1.16 -10.08
N GLY A 247 -18.90 -1.79 -9.80
CA GLY A 247 -18.73 -2.83 -8.81
C GLY A 247 -18.67 -2.26 -7.38
N HIS A 248 -18.46 -3.11 -6.38
CA HIS A 248 -18.26 -2.73 -4.98
C HIS A 248 -19.36 -1.88 -4.33
N GLN A 249 -20.59 -1.98 -4.84
CA GLN A 249 -21.74 -1.18 -4.39
C GLN A 249 -22.52 -1.82 -3.23
N TYR A 250 -21.89 -2.68 -2.45
CA TYR A 250 -22.59 -3.49 -1.46
C TYR A 250 -23.37 -2.68 -0.41
N MET A 251 -22.85 -1.54 0.07
CA MET A 251 -23.59 -0.72 1.03
C MET A 251 -24.78 0.00 0.39
N ALA A 252 -24.65 0.48 -0.84
CA ALA A 252 -25.75 1.07 -1.58
C ALA A 252 -26.83 0.03 -1.87
N MET A 253 -26.47 -1.17 -2.32
CA MET A 253 -27.41 -2.24 -2.66
C MET A 253 -28.15 -2.82 -1.43
N ARG A 254 -27.71 -2.53 -0.21
CA ARG A 254 -28.38 -2.91 1.03
C ARG A 254 -29.40 -1.88 1.52
N THR A 255 -29.38 -0.66 0.97
CA THR A 255 -30.34 0.37 1.38
C THR A 255 -31.73 0.08 0.81
N ARG A 256 -32.76 0.63 1.44
CA ARG A 256 -34.13 0.48 0.93
C ARG A 256 -34.36 1.27 -0.36
N GLU A 257 -33.66 2.39 -0.47
CA GLU A 257 -33.80 3.29 -1.61
C GLU A 257 -33.11 2.76 -2.86
N LEU A 258 -31.90 2.17 -2.73
CA LEU A 258 -31.04 1.86 -3.87
C LEU A 258 -30.95 0.37 -4.22
N ARG A 259 -31.48 -0.55 -3.37
CA ARG A 259 -31.34 -2.00 -3.60
C ARG A 259 -31.87 -2.47 -4.95
N HIS A 260 -32.87 -1.77 -5.50
CA HIS A 260 -33.44 -2.08 -6.80
C HIS A 260 -32.49 -1.84 -7.98
N LEU A 261 -31.38 -1.10 -7.76
CA LEU A 261 -30.34 -0.87 -8.75
C LEU A 261 -29.35 -2.05 -8.85
N GLY A 262 -29.34 -2.99 -7.92
CA GLY A 262 -28.44 -4.15 -7.93
C GLY A 262 -28.85 -5.26 -8.88
N GLU A 263 -27.90 -6.10 -9.25
CA GLU A 263 -28.15 -7.33 -10.01
C GLU A 263 -29.03 -8.32 -9.23
N PHE A 264 -28.88 -8.37 -7.90
CA PHE A 264 -29.57 -9.29 -6.98
C PHE A 264 -30.24 -8.53 -5.81
N PRO A 265 -31.32 -7.75 -6.05
CA PRO A 265 -31.97 -6.97 -4.99
C PRO A 265 -32.55 -7.82 -3.85
N GLU A 266 -32.85 -9.09 -4.08
CA GLU A 266 -33.31 -10.07 -3.10
C GLU A 266 -32.26 -10.40 -2.03
N ASP A 267 -30.98 -10.21 -2.33
CA ASP A 267 -29.88 -10.47 -1.40
C ASP A 267 -29.61 -9.31 -0.43
N ALA A 268 -30.30 -8.19 -0.57
CA ALA A 268 -30.07 -6.98 0.21
C ALA A 268 -30.21 -7.14 1.72
N ASP A 269 -31.05 -8.06 2.18
CA ASP A 269 -31.33 -8.31 3.60
C ASP A 269 -30.52 -9.50 4.19
N ARG A 270 -29.65 -10.15 3.39
CA ARG A 270 -28.78 -11.23 3.85
C ARG A 270 -27.77 -10.74 4.89
N GLN A 271 -27.34 -11.62 5.77
CA GLN A 271 -26.26 -11.31 6.68
C GLN A 271 -24.98 -11.06 5.88
N TYR A 272 -24.28 -10.00 6.26
CA TYR A 272 -23.18 -9.49 5.47
C TYR A 272 -21.85 -9.64 6.21
N GLY A 273 -21.10 -10.68 5.83
CA GLY A 273 -19.78 -10.96 6.34
C GLY A 273 -18.65 -10.32 5.52
N PHE A 274 -17.41 -10.52 5.96
CA PHE A 274 -16.23 -10.11 5.19
C PHE A 274 -16.08 -10.93 3.91
N VAL A 275 -16.36 -12.24 3.96
CA VAL A 275 -16.32 -13.13 2.79
C VAL A 275 -17.38 -12.72 1.76
N GLU A 276 -18.61 -12.44 2.20
CA GLU A 276 -19.70 -11.99 1.31
C GLU A 276 -19.35 -10.67 0.61
N ARG A 277 -18.64 -9.76 1.31
CA ARG A 277 -18.21 -8.48 0.74
C ARG A 277 -17.33 -8.66 -0.49
N GLN A 278 -16.54 -9.73 -0.56
CA GLN A 278 -15.66 -10.00 -1.71
C GLN A 278 -16.44 -10.34 -3.00
N ARG A 279 -17.75 -10.53 -2.94
CA ARG A 279 -18.60 -10.70 -4.12
C ARG A 279 -18.94 -9.40 -4.85
N HIS A 280 -18.57 -8.27 -4.27
CA HIS A 280 -18.50 -6.95 -4.92
C HIS A 280 -19.78 -6.40 -5.54
N HIS A 281 -20.94 -6.80 -5.14
CA HIS A 281 -22.29 -6.30 -5.49
C HIS A 281 -22.35 -5.26 -6.62
N THR A 282 -22.65 -5.71 -7.83
CA THR A 282 -22.59 -4.91 -9.06
C THR A 282 -23.94 -4.22 -9.33
N LEU A 283 -23.89 -3.00 -9.88
CA LEU A 283 -25.08 -2.32 -10.40
C LEU A 283 -25.64 -3.07 -11.61
N ASN A 284 -26.97 -3.20 -11.67
CA ASN A 284 -27.68 -3.61 -12.88
C ASN A 284 -27.69 -2.45 -13.88
N ILE A 285 -26.82 -2.47 -14.85
CA ILE A 285 -26.64 -1.39 -15.83
C ILE A 285 -27.73 -1.35 -16.91
N THR A 286 -28.66 -2.31 -16.90
CA THR A 286 -29.86 -2.24 -17.75
C THR A 286 -30.95 -1.35 -17.14
N GLU A 287 -30.77 -0.97 -15.86
CA GLU A 287 -31.63 -0.01 -15.19
C GLU A 287 -31.10 1.42 -15.44
N PRO A 288 -31.89 2.31 -16.07
CA PRO A 288 -31.42 3.67 -16.38
C PRO A 288 -30.99 4.50 -15.13
N GLU A 289 -31.61 4.23 -13.99
CA GLU A 289 -31.28 4.91 -12.73
C GLU A 289 -29.87 4.55 -12.23
N SER A 290 -29.32 3.39 -12.62
CA SER A 290 -27.95 2.99 -12.27
C SER A 290 -26.90 3.95 -12.83
N LEU A 291 -27.06 4.38 -14.08
CA LEU A 291 -26.18 5.38 -14.69
C LEU A 291 -26.31 6.74 -14.00
N ALA A 292 -27.54 7.16 -13.69
CA ALA A 292 -27.78 8.42 -12.96
C ALA A 292 -27.17 8.39 -11.55
N PHE A 293 -27.22 7.24 -10.86
CA PHE A 293 -26.57 7.04 -9.56
C PHE A 293 -25.05 7.18 -9.66
N SER A 294 -24.42 6.54 -10.65
CA SER A 294 -22.96 6.66 -10.86
C SER A 294 -22.56 8.10 -11.17
N PHE A 295 -23.33 8.82 -12.00
CA PHE A 295 -23.08 10.24 -12.26
C PHE A 295 -23.21 11.10 -11.01
N LYS A 296 -24.19 10.82 -10.13
CA LYS A 296 -24.34 11.52 -8.84
C LYS A 296 -23.09 11.38 -7.97
N LEU A 297 -22.51 10.18 -7.87
CA LEU A 297 -21.27 9.95 -7.12
C LEU A 297 -20.10 10.73 -7.72
N ILE A 298 -19.92 10.66 -9.03
CA ILE A 298 -18.86 11.35 -9.77
C ILE A 298 -18.98 12.86 -9.58
N ASP A 299 -20.15 13.45 -9.87
CA ASP A 299 -20.38 14.89 -9.83
C ASP A 299 -20.23 15.48 -8.44
N ALA A 300 -20.63 14.75 -7.39
CA ALA A 300 -20.48 15.18 -6.02
C ALA A 300 -19.01 15.18 -5.57
N TYR A 301 -18.21 14.18 -5.97
CA TYR A 301 -16.86 13.99 -5.47
C TYR A 301 -15.82 14.78 -6.25
N MET A 302 -15.91 14.83 -7.59
CA MET A 302 -14.92 15.48 -8.45
C MET A 302 -14.71 16.99 -8.17
N GLN A 303 -15.71 17.67 -7.60
CA GLN A 303 -15.65 19.10 -7.32
C GLN A 303 -14.70 19.46 -6.18
N LEU A 304 -14.32 18.48 -5.37
CA LEU A 304 -13.50 18.68 -4.17
C LEU A 304 -11.99 18.65 -4.47
N PHE A 305 -11.61 18.35 -5.71
CA PHE A 305 -10.22 18.09 -6.11
C PHE A 305 -9.74 19.07 -7.19
N ARG A 306 -8.49 19.49 -7.09
CA ARG A 306 -7.81 20.33 -8.07
C ARG A 306 -7.43 19.59 -9.34
N THR A 307 -7.13 18.28 -9.23
CA THR A 307 -6.69 17.44 -10.35
C THR A 307 -7.74 17.35 -11.47
N ARG A 308 -7.28 17.11 -12.67
CA ARG A 308 -8.16 16.76 -13.79
C ARG A 308 -8.45 15.26 -13.87
N LYS A 309 -7.63 14.42 -13.25
CA LYS A 309 -7.80 12.97 -13.26
C LYS A 309 -8.96 12.53 -12.37
N PHE A 310 -9.61 11.45 -12.76
CA PHE A 310 -10.67 10.82 -11.96
C PHE A 310 -10.69 9.31 -12.23
N ASN A 311 -10.53 8.50 -11.18
CA ASN A 311 -10.62 7.06 -11.25
C ASN A 311 -12.06 6.63 -10.91
N ILE A 312 -12.77 6.06 -11.89
CA ILE A 312 -14.14 5.56 -11.74
C ILE A 312 -14.20 4.13 -11.19
N CYS A 313 -13.05 3.51 -10.92
CA CYS A 313 -12.89 2.11 -10.56
C CYS A 313 -13.39 1.16 -11.66
N GLY A 314 -14.55 0.54 -11.52
CA GLY A 314 -15.16 -0.30 -12.58
C GLY A 314 -14.63 -1.72 -12.63
N ASP A 315 -13.82 -2.11 -11.64
CA ASP A 315 -13.23 -3.43 -11.43
C ASP A 315 -14.24 -4.44 -10.88
N GLU A 316 -13.91 -5.72 -11.03
CA GLU A 316 -14.56 -6.87 -10.36
C GLU A 316 -16.10 -6.88 -10.44
N THR A 317 -16.64 -6.56 -11.61
CA THR A 317 -18.07 -6.52 -11.85
C THR A 317 -18.65 -7.93 -12.04
N PHE A 318 -18.41 -8.83 -11.08
CA PHE A 318 -18.65 -10.28 -11.18
C PHE A 318 -20.13 -10.65 -11.38
N ASP A 319 -21.06 -9.82 -10.91
CA ASP A 319 -22.49 -10.09 -11.03
C ASP A 319 -23.06 -9.69 -12.41
N LEU A 320 -22.33 -8.92 -13.21
CA LEU A 320 -22.79 -8.44 -14.51
C LEU A 320 -23.18 -9.60 -15.44
N GLY A 321 -24.42 -9.57 -15.90
CA GLY A 321 -24.96 -10.62 -16.77
C GLY A 321 -25.40 -11.90 -16.05
N ARG A 322 -25.36 -11.93 -14.72
CA ARG A 322 -25.76 -13.11 -13.94
C ARG A 322 -27.11 -12.97 -13.26
N GLY A 323 -27.48 -11.75 -12.88
CA GLY A 323 -28.72 -11.40 -12.22
C GLY A 323 -29.76 -10.84 -13.20
N ARG A 324 -30.30 -9.67 -12.88
CA ARG A 324 -31.37 -9.01 -13.66
C ARG A 324 -30.95 -8.60 -15.06
N SER A 325 -29.65 -8.33 -15.28
CA SER A 325 -29.11 -7.99 -16.61
C SER A 325 -28.87 -9.21 -17.51
N LYS A 326 -29.08 -10.45 -17.03
CA LYS A 326 -28.81 -11.68 -17.78
C LYS A 326 -29.44 -11.72 -19.18
N PRO A 327 -30.72 -11.35 -19.37
CA PRO A 327 -31.32 -11.38 -20.71
C PRO A 327 -30.60 -10.44 -21.70
N GLU A 328 -30.11 -9.31 -21.23
CA GLU A 328 -29.37 -8.37 -22.06
C GLU A 328 -27.95 -8.89 -22.35
N ALA A 329 -27.31 -9.55 -21.38
CA ALA A 329 -26.01 -10.19 -21.56
C ALA A 329 -26.06 -11.34 -22.58
N GLU A 330 -27.12 -12.13 -22.58
CA GLU A 330 -27.39 -13.17 -23.61
C GLU A 330 -27.56 -12.57 -24.99
N ARG A 331 -28.14 -11.35 -25.08
CA ARG A 331 -28.41 -10.65 -26.35
C ARG A 331 -27.19 -9.92 -26.92
N ARG A 332 -26.39 -9.21 -26.07
CA ARG A 332 -25.31 -8.29 -26.49
C ARG A 332 -23.91 -8.79 -26.14
N GLY A 333 -23.80 -9.70 -25.18
CA GLY A 333 -22.54 -10.08 -24.56
C GLY A 333 -22.11 -9.12 -23.46
N VAL A 334 -21.48 -9.68 -22.40
CA VAL A 334 -21.02 -8.94 -21.21
C VAL A 334 -19.98 -7.86 -21.58
N ALA A 335 -19.03 -8.17 -22.47
CA ALA A 335 -17.99 -7.23 -22.89
C ALA A 335 -18.57 -5.93 -23.52
N ALA A 336 -19.58 -6.07 -24.39
CA ALA A 336 -20.21 -4.91 -25.02
C ALA A 336 -21.02 -4.08 -24.02
N MET A 337 -21.68 -4.74 -23.06
CA MET A 337 -22.41 -4.05 -21.99
C MET A 337 -21.47 -3.28 -21.06
N TYR A 338 -20.40 -3.92 -20.64
CA TYR A 338 -19.36 -3.30 -19.80
C TYR A 338 -18.76 -2.07 -20.49
N ALA A 339 -18.25 -2.25 -21.72
CA ALA A 339 -17.63 -1.17 -22.49
C ALA A 339 -18.59 0.02 -22.72
N ASP A 340 -19.86 -0.24 -22.99
CA ASP A 340 -20.87 0.81 -23.19
C ASP A 340 -21.11 1.63 -21.92
N PHE A 341 -21.25 0.97 -20.77
CA PHE A 341 -21.46 1.65 -19.48
C PHE A 341 -20.23 2.47 -19.07
N VAL A 342 -19.03 1.87 -19.06
CA VAL A 342 -17.78 2.55 -18.74
C VAL A 342 -17.52 3.72 -19.68
N SER A 343 -17.79 3.56 -20.98
CA SER A 343 -17.64 4.65 -21.96
C SER A 343 -18.59 5.83 -21.68
N GLN A 344 -19.80 5.58 -21.15
CA GLN A 344 -20.71 6.66 -20.75
C GLN A 344 -20.16 7.43 -19.55
N LEU A 345 -19.60 6.74 -18.54
CA LEU A 345 -18.93 7.38 -17.38
C LEU A 345 -17.73 8.20 -17.82
N CYS A 346 -16.88 7.65 -18.70
CA CYS A 346 -15.69 8.34 -19.22
C CYS A 346 -16.08 9.59 -20.04
N ARG A 347 -17.10 9.52 -20.90
CA ARG A 347 -17.60 10.69 -21.64
C ARG A 347 -18.14 11.76 -20.71
N HIS A 348 -18.90 11.40 -19.68
CA HIS A 348 -19.42 12.32 -18.67
C HIS A 348 -18.31 13.13 -17.98
N LEU A 349 -17.20 12.46 -17.64
CA LEU A 349 -15.99 13.10 -17.08
C LEU A 349 -15.31 14.01 -18.13
N SER A 350 -15.12 13.53 -19.35
CA SER A 350 -14.44 14.27 -20.41
C SER A 350 -15.17 15.55 -20.80
N GLU A 351 -16.50 15.52 -20.87
CA GLU A 351 -17.35 16.68 -21.09
C GLU A 351 -17.20 17.76 -19.99
N ARG A 352 -16.75 17.36 -18.80
CA ARG A 352 -16.46 18.25 -17.66
C ARG A 352 -14.98 18.61 -17.54
N GLY A 353 -14.18 18.30 -18.58
CA GLY A 353 -12.74 18.59 -18.61
C GLY A 353 -11.91 17.70 -17.73
N ARG A 354 -12.44 16.54 -17.30
CA ARG A 354 -11.70 15.55 -16.50
C ARG A 354 -11.08 14.48 -17.40
N GLU A 355 -10.04 13.84 -16.90
CA GLU A 355 -9.28 12.76 -17.52
C GLU A 355 -9.65 11.43 -16.84
N PRO A 356 -10.47 10.58 -17.51
CA PRO A 356 -10.95 9.36 -16.89
C PRO A 356 -9.87 8.29 -16.76
N MET A 357 -9.91 7.57 -15.63
CA MET A 357 -9.10 6.39 -15.34
C MET A 357 -10.03 5.29 -14.82
N PHE A 358 -9.68 4.02 -15.05
CA PHE A 358 -10.38 2.90 -14.42
C PHE A 358 -9.47 1.65 -14.34
N TRP A 359 -9.87 0.68 -13.50
CA TRP A 359 -9.12 -0.57 -13.32
C TRP A 359 -9.24 -1.49 -14.54
N GLY A 360 -8.11 -2.03 -14.97
CA GLY A 360 -7.98 -2.70 -16.26
C GLY A 360 -8.29 -4.19 -16.27
N ASP A 361 -8.62 -4.83 -15.15
CA ASP A 361 -8.82 -6.28 -15.01
C ASP A 361 -9.80 -6.84 -16.05
N ILE A 362 -11.02 -6.30 -16.11
CA ILE A 362 -12.05 -6.73 -17.06
C ILE A 362 -11.63 -6.52 -18.52
N ALA A 363 -10.92 -5.42 -18.81
CA ALA A 363 -10.42 -5.13 -20.15
C ALA A 363 -9.23 -6.02 -20.56
N VAL A 364 -8.44 -6.49 -19.60
CA VAL A 364 -7.36 -7.46 -19.85
C VAL A 364 -7.89 -8.87 -20.03
N GLU A 365 -8.92 -9.26 -19.26
CA GLU A 365 -9.59 -10.56 -19.42
C GLU A 365 -10.41 -10.65 -20.70
N MET A 366 -11.01 -9.54 -21.14
CA MET A 366 -11.78 -9.40 -22.38
C MET A 366 -11.17 -8.34 -23.30
N PRO A 367 -10.04 -8.63 -24.00
CA PRO A 367 -9.27 -7.63 -24.74
C PRO A 367 -10.03 -6.87 -25.84
N GLN A 368 -11.13 -7.43 -26.34
CA GLN A 368 -12.01 -6.74 -27.29
C GLN A 368 -12.60 -5.46 -26.72
N ILE A 369 -12.67 -5.30 -25.39
CA ILE A 369 -13.13 -4.07 -24.73
C ILE A 369 -12.20 -2.90 -25.05
N LEU A 370 -10.87 -3.12 -25.13
CA LEU A 370 -9.87 -2.08 -25.37
C LEU A 370 -10.18 -1.26 -26.64
N GLY A 371 -10.67 -1.92 -27.69
CA GLY A 371 -11.08 -1.26 -28.93
C GLY A 371 -12.44 -0.55 -28.89
N LEU A 372 -13.20 -0.68 -27.79
CA LEU A 372 -14.51 -0.07 -27.60
C LEU A 372 -14.49 1.15 -26.67
N LEU A 373 -13.36 1.38 -25.99
CA LEU A 373 -13.20 2.48 -25.04
C LEU A 373 -12.87 3.79 -25.74
N PRO A 374 -13.13 4.95 -25.11
CA PRO A 374 -12.65 6.24 -25.59
C PRO A 374 -11.11 6.34 -25.56
N ASP A 375 -10.49 7.01 -26.54
CA ASP A 375 -9.04 7.11 -26.70
C ASP A 375 -8.32 7.84 -25.53
N ASN A 376 -9.04 8.63 -24.75
CA ASN A 376 -8.49 9.45 -23.67
C ASN A 376 -8.56 8.82 -22.27
N VAL A 377 -8.75 7.51 -22.21
CA VAL A 377 -8.87 6.76 -20.94
C VAL A 377 -7.55 6.12 -20.55
N THR A 378 -7.15 6.29 -19.31
CA THR A 378 -5.98 5.60 -18.75
C THR A 378 -6.39 4.35 -17.99
N LEU A 379 -5.83 3.20 -18.38
CA LEU A 379 -6.04 1.95 -17.64
C LEU A 379 -5.09 1.85 -16.43
N LEU A 380 -5.66 1.43 -15.30
CA LEU A 380 -4.91 1.05 -14.11
C LEU A 380 -4.80 -0.48 -14.11
N ASN A 381 -3.68 -0.98 -14.63
CA ASN A 381 -3.46 -2.42 -14.83
C ASN A 381 -2.84 -3.02 -13.58
N TRP A 382 -3.70 -3.54 -12.66
CA TRP A 382 -3.26 -4.13 -11.41
C TRP A 382 -2.91 -5.61 -11.56
N LEU A 383 -1.75 -5.97 -11.03
CA LEU A 383 -1.17 -7.31 -11.15
C LEU A 383 -0.36 -7.59 -9.87
N TYR A 384 -0.91 -8.39 -8.95
CA TYR A 384 -0.38 -8.49 -7.59
C TYR A 384 0.46 -9.73 -7.31
N ALA A 385 0.41 -10.75 -8.16
CA ALA A 385 1.19 -11.97 -7.93
C ALA A 385 2.70 -11.66 -7.81
N PRO A 386 3.41 -12.21 -6.79
CA PRO A 386 4.86 -12.01 -6.64
C PRO A 386 5.68 -12.51 -7.82
N GLY A 387 5.19 -13.56 -8.49
CA GLY A 387 5.81 -14.16 -9.67
C GLY A 387 5.24 -13.69 -11.01
N ILE A 388 4.60 -12.49 -11.04
CA ILE A 388 3.91 -12.01 -12.23
C ILE A 388 4.79 -11.98 -13.49
N GLY A 389 4.23 -12.41 -14.63
CA GLY A 389 4.81 -12.27 -15.97
C GLY A 389 4.47 -10.93 -16.62
N GLU A 390 5.09 -10.66 -17.76
CA GLU A 390 4.92 -9.40 -18.51
C GLU A 390 3.73 -9.38 -19.48
N ASP A 391 3.05 -10.54 -19.68
CA ASP A 391 2.08 -10.73 -20.76
C ASP A 391 0.91 -9.77 -20.73
N LYS A 392 0.33 -9.53 -19.54
CA LYS A 392 -0.80 -8.61 -19.37
C LYS A 392 -0.40 -7.14 -19.60
N VAL A 393 0.83 -6.75 -19.20
CA VAL A 393 1.37 -5.40 -19.47
C VAL A 393 1.60 -5.20 -20.97
N ARG A 394 2.20 -6.22 -21.62
CA ARG A 394 2.43 -6.23 -23.07
C ARG A 394 1.12 -6.17 -23.86
N LEU A 395 0.10 -6.90 -23.45
CA LEU A 395 -1.23 -6.90 -24.08
C LEU A 395 -1.82 -5.50 -24.18
N VAL A 396 -1.84 -4.76 -23.07
CA VAL A 396 -2.38 -3.39 -23.02
C VAL A 396 -1.54 -2.44 -23.88
N ALA A 397 -0.20 -2.56 -23.83
CA ALA A 397 0.70 -1.76 -24.64
C ALA A 397 0.50 -2.02 -26.14
N GLN A 398 0.34 -3.28 -26.57
CA GLN A 398 0.05 -3.65 -27.96
C GLN A 398 -1.31 -3.13 -28.46
N ALA A 399 -2.29 -2.98 -27.57
CA ALA A 399 -3.56 -2.33 -27.89
C ALA A 399 -3.44 -0.80 -28.02
N GLY A 400 -2.28 -0.22 -27.72
CA GLY A 400 -2.05 1.23 -27.79
C GLY A 400 -2.73 2.04 -26.69
N ALA A 401 -3.26 1.40 -25.65
CA ALA A 401 -3.93 2.07 -24.55
C ALA A 401 -2.91 2.58 -23.52
N PRO A 402 -3.01 3.84 -23.04
CA PRO A 402 -2.17 4.32 -21.96
C PRO A 402 -2.48 3.56 -20.67
N GLN A 403 -1.44 3.06 -19.99
CA GLN A 403 -1.59 2.32 -18.75
C GLN A 403 -0.69 2.82 -17.63
N TYR A 404 -1.20 2.77 -16.40
CA TYR A 404 -0.36 2.65 -15.22
C TYR A 404 -0.19 1.16 -14.90
N VAL A 405 0.99 0.76 -14.49
CA VAL A 405 1.19 -0.56 -13.89
C VAL A 405 1.05 -0.42 -12.38
N CYS A 406 0.18 -1.27 -11.80
CA CYS A 406 -0.24 -1.14 -10.41
C CYS A 406 0.19 -2.37 -9.62
N SER A 407 1.15 -2.17 -8.71
CA SER A 407 1.69 -3.18 -7.80
C SER A 407 1.08 -3.05 -6.40
N ALA A 408 1.48 -3.92 -5.47
CA ALA A 408 0.86 -3.99 -4.16
C ALA A 408 1.86 -4.04 -3.00
N VAL A 409 1.49 -3.42 -1.87
CA VAL A 409 2.27 -3.47 -0.61
C VAL A 409 2.15 -4.81 0.12
N TRP A 410 1.20 -5.66 -0.24
CA TRP A 410 0.97 -6.97 0.37
C TRP A 410 0.80 -6.92 1.90
N CYS A 411 -0.09 -6.04 2.40
CA CYS A 411 -0.39 -5.89 3.82
C CYS A 411 -1.82 -6.31 4.20
N TRP A 412 -2.74 -6.44 3.25
CA TRP A 412 -4.14 -6.77 3.52
C TRP A 412 -4.32 -8.22 4.01
N ASN A 413 -5.46 -8.50 4.63
CA ASN A 413 -5.85 -9.81 5.18
C ASN A 413 -4.95 -10.34 6.30
N ALA A 414 -3.98 -9.57 6.78
CA ALA A 414 -3.00 -10.04 7.74
C ALA A 414 -2.60 -8.91 8.72
N LEU A 415 -2.10 -9.26 9.90
CA LEU A 415 -1.50 -8.28 10.82
C LEU A 415 -0.10 -7.85 10.38
N LEU A 416 0.63 -8.74 9.72
CA LEU A 416 2.04 -8.59 9.37
C LEU A 416 2.23 -8.46 7.85
N PRO A 417 3.10 -7.57 7.37
CA PRO A 417 3.30 -7.32 5.95
C PRO A 417 4.12 -8.44 5.29
N ARG A 418 3.69 -8.91 4.14
CA ARG A 418 4.40 -9.92 3.34
C ARG A 418 5.47 -9.26 2.46
N LEU A 419 6.60 -8.88 3.09
CA LEU A 419 7.60 -8.01 2.46
C LEU A 419 8.31 -8.67 1.26
N ASP A 420 8.53 -9.98 1.26
CA ASP A 420 9.10 -10.70 0.12
C ASP A 420 8.17 -10.68 -1.09
N ASP A 421 6.87 -10.91 -0.87
CA ASP A 421 5.85 -10.84 -1.92
C ASP A 421 5.72 -9.42 -2.47
N SER A 422 5.69 -8.44 -1.57
CA SER A 422 5.69 -7.02 -1.92
C SER A 422 6.87 -6.64 -2.81
N TRP A 423 8.09 -6.98 -2.39
CA TRP A 423 9.30 -6.68 -3.14
C TRP A 423 9.33 -7.35 -4.52
N ASN A 424 9.03 -8.65 -4.56
CA ASN A 424 9.02 -9.42 -5.81
C ASN A 424 8.00 -8.87 -6.81
N ASN A 425 6.79 -8.52 -6.37
CA ASN A 425 5.76 -7.92 -7.20
C ASN A 425 6.16 -6.53 -7.70
N ILE A 426 6.52 -5.63 -6.77
CA ILE A 426 6.85 -4.23 -7.04
C ILE A 426 8.02 -4.12 -8.02
N SER A 427 9.11 -4.84 -7.77
CA SER A 427 10.33 -4.74 -8.58
C SER A 427 10.15 -5.28 -9.99
N ARG A 428 9.43 -6.40 -10.16
CA ARG A 428 9.13 -6.99 -11.48
C ARG A 428 8.24 -6.08 -12.30
N LEU A 429 7.14 -5.64 -11.70
CA LEU A 429 6.14 -4.84 -12.41
C LEU A 429 6.69 -3.47 -12.83
N ALA A 430 7.56 -2.87 -12.00
CA ALA A 430 8.25 -1.63 -12.36
C ALA A 430 9.12 -1.79 -13.62
N ARG A 431 9.88 -2.88 -13.72
CA ARG A 431 10.69 -3.18 -14.91
C ARG A 431 9.83 -3.42 -16.16
N TYR A 432 8.73 -4.17 -16.02
CA TYR A 432 7.82 -4.42 -17.15
C TYR A 432 7.14 -3.13 -17.62
N GLY A 433 6.71 -2.27 -16.70
CA GLY A 433 6.11 -1.00 -17.06
C GLY A 433 7.05 -0.10 -17.86
N VAL A 434 8.33 0.01 -17.47
CA VAL A 434 9.34 0.74 -18.27
C VAL A 434 9.53 0.09 -19.64
N LYS A 435 9.69 -1.24 -19.69
CA LYS A 435 9.87 -1.99 -20.94
C LYS A 435 8.74 -1.77 -21.95
N TYR A 436 7.51 -1.61 -21.47
CA TYR A 436 6.32 -1.47 -22.31
C TYR A 436 5.73 -0.06 -22.30
N GLY A 437 6.49 0.96 -21.88
CA GLY A 437 6.12 2.36 -21.99
C GLY A 437 4.90 2.78 -21.14
N ALA A 438 4.72 2.19 -19.97
CA ALA A 438 3.66 2.59 -19.04
C ALA A 438 3.83 4.08 -18.65
N VAL A 439 2.73 4.83 -18.66
CA VAL A 439 2.74 6.28 -18.41
C VAL A 439 2.76 6.64 -16.91
N GLY A 440 2.60 5.66 -16.03
CA GLY A 440 2.66 5.82 -14.57
C GLY A 440 2.88 4.51 -13.84
N TYR A 441 3.32 4.64 -12.60
CA TYR A 441 3.49 3.55 -11.64
C TYR A 441 2.65 3.84 -10.40
N LEU A 442 1.86 2.87 -9.95
CA LEU A 442 0.96 3.01 -8.80
C LEU A 442 1.16 1.85 -7.83
N VAL A 443 1.48 2.16 -6.58
CA VAL A 443 1.55 1.16 -5.50
C VAL A 443 0.22 1.16 -4.76
N THR A 444 -0.45 0.01 -4.66
CA THR A 444 -1.76 -0.11 -4.02
C THR A 444 -1.64 -0.66 -2.60
N ASP A 445 -2.49 -0.13 -1.72
CA ASP A 445 -2.64 -0.52 -0.32
C ASP A 445 -4.13 -0.73 -0.03
N TRP A 446 -4.56 -1.99 -0.03
CA TRP A 446 -5.95 -2.39 0.11
C TRP A 446 -6.31 -2.74 1.56
N GLY A 447 -7.60 -2.68 1.86
CA GLY A 447 -8.17 -2.94 3.17
C GLY A 447 -9.09 -4.15 3.25
N ASP A 448 -8.88 -5.18 2.42
CA ASP A 448 -9.72 -6.36 2.41
C ASP A 448 -9.83 -7.02 3.79
N TYR A 449 -10.93 -7.72 4.02
CA TYR A 449 -11.25 -8.37 5.32
C TYR A 449 -11.21 -7.40 6.52
N GLY A 450 -11.68 -6.16 6.32
CA GLY A 450 -11.86 -5.19 7.39
C GLY A 450 -10.64 -4.33 7.70
N HIS A 451 -9.60 -4.38 6.86
CA HIS A 451 -8.39 -3.58 7.01
C HIS A 451 -7.74 -3.78 8.40
N VAL A 452 -7.59 -5.05 8.77
CA VAL A 452 -7.06 -5.45 10.10
C VAL A 452 -5.63 -4.97 10.30
N ASN A 453 -4.82 -4.91 9.25
CA ASN A 453 -3.46 -4.38 9.32
C ASN A 453 -3.45 -2.93 9.79
N ASP A 454 -2.48 -2.59 10.61
CA ASP A 454 -2.20 -1.19 10.90
C ASP A 454 -1.54 -0.53 9.67
N PRO A 455 -1.96 0.69 9.24
CA PRO A 455 -1.38 1.33 8.05
C PRO A 455 0.14 1.53 8.12
N ARG A 456 0.72 1.52 9.32
CA ARG A 456 2.19 1.57 9.50
C ARG A 456 2.91 0.33 8.98
N MET A 457 2.19 -0.79 8.77
CA MET A 457 2.75 -2.01 8.16
C MET A 457 3.04 -1.82 6.66
N ALA A 458 2.35 -0.91 5.98
CA ALA A 458 2.55 -0.62 4.56
C ALA A 458 3.81 0.23 4.26
N VAL A 459 4.47 0.77 5.28
CA VAL A 459 5.62 1.71 5.12
C VAL A 459 6.74 1.10 4.29
N SER A 460 7.14 -0.14 4.56
CA SER A 460 8.22 -0.79 3.80
C SER A 460 7.84 -1.00 2.33
N GLY A 461 6.63 -1.49 2.04
CA GLY A 461 6.14 -1.67 0.68
C GLY A 461 6.01 -0.34 -0.08
N MET A 462 5.56 0.72 0.59
CA MET A 462 5.54 2.07 0.03
C MET A 462 6.94 2.52 -0.36
N ILE A 463 7.95 2.32 0.49
CA ILE A 463 9.34 2.69 0.21
C ILE A 463 9.93 1.82 -0.91
N PHE A 464 9.59 0.53 -1.00
CA PHE A 464 9.95 -0.33 -2.12
C PHE A 464 9.43 0.23 -3.44
N GLY A 465 8.16 0.66 -3.45
CA GLY A 465 7.56 1.31 -4.61
C GLY A 465 8.26 2.60 -5.02
N ALA A 466 8.66 3.43 -4.06
CA ALA A 466 9.43 4.63 -4.32
C ALA A 466 10.76 4.33 -5.03
N GLN A 467 11.51 3.34 -4.53
CA GLN A 467 12.76 2.87 -5.14
C GLN A 467 12.54 2.43 -6.58
N CYS A 468 11.57 1.55 -6.79
CA CYS A 468 11.34 0.92 -8.10
C CYS A 468 10.68 1.87 -9.12
N ALA A 469 9.85 2.82 -8.69
CA ALA A 469 9.28 3.83 -9.58
C ALA A 469 10.31 4.90 -10.00
N TRP A 470 11.33 5.11 -9.18
CA TRP A 470 12.40 6.08 -9.44
C TRP A 470 13.53 5.47 -10.26
N ASN A 471 14.10 4.35 -9.80
CA ASN A 471 15.24 3.67 -10.40
C ASN A 471 15.02 2.14 -10.40
N PRO A 472 14.19 1.62 -11.33
CA PRO A 472 13.84 0.20 -11.38
C PRO A 472 15.01 -0.72 -11.75
N MET A 473 16.10 -0.14 -12.28
CA MET A 473 17.31 -0.85 -12.72
C MET A 473 18.46 -0.72 -11.72
N ALA A 474 18.24 -0.14 -10.54
CA ALA A 474 19.27 -0.07 -9.49
C ALA A 474 19.76 -1.48 -9.15
N HIS A 475 21.08 -1.67 -9.21
CA HIS A 475 21.73 -2.93 -8.86
C HIS A 475 21.70 -3.12 -7.34
N ILE A 476 20.60 -3.71 -6.86
CA ILE A 476 20.54 -4.22 -5.50
C ILE A 476 21.32 -5.53 -5.53
N GLN A 477 22.46 -5.59 -4.82
CA GLN A 477 23.35 -6.74 -4.80
C GLN A 477 22.58 -8.02 -4.42
N GLY A 478 22.50 -8.98 -5.33
CA GLY A 478 21.83 -10.27 -5.10
C GLY A 478 21.21 -10.95 -6.33
N GLU A 479 21.08 -10.28 -7.46
CA GLU A 479 20.59 -10.94 -8.68
C GLU A 479 21.66 -11.85 -9.29
N ALA A 480 21.77 -13.07 -8.76
CA ALA A 480 22.43 -14.17 -9.48
C ALA A 480 21.44 -14.72 -10.54
N GLY A 481 21.58 -14.23 -11.76
CA GLY A 481 21.28 -14.92 -12.98
C GLY A 481 19.91 -15.57 -13.15
N CYS A 482 18.91 -14.84 -13.65
CA CYS A 482 18.07 -15.37 -14.71
C CYS A 482 18.69 -14.87 -16.02
N GLY A 483 19.40 -15.77 -16.72
CA GLY A 483 20.06 -15.44 -17.96
C GLY A 483 19.06 -15.18 -19.06
N ASP A 484 18.91 -13.92 -19.43
CA ASP A 484 18.60 -13.49 -20.79
C ASP A 484 19.63 -12.43 -21.12
N GLY A 485 20.61 -12.85 -21.95
CA GLY A 485 21.71 -12.00 -22.34
C GLY A 485 21.24 -10.83 -23.18
N GLU A 486 21.47 -9.65 -22.64
CA GLU A 486 21.98 -8.49 -23.37
C GLU A 486 22.15 -7.35 -22.37
N GLU A 487 23.42 -7.01 -22.10
CA GLU A 487 23.80 -5.80 -21.35
C GLU A 487 23.48 -4.57 -22.19
N GLY A 488 22.33 -3.92 -21.93
CA GLY A 488 22.00 -2.59 -22.47
C GLY A 488 22.09 -1.54 -21.37
N SER A 489 22.85 -0.48 -21.59
CA SER A 489 22.94 0.66 -20.68
C SER A 489 21.59 1.35 -20.49
N ALA A 490 21.31 1.88 -19.27
CA ALA A 490 20.05 2.56 -18.92
C ALA A 490 19.65 3.70 -19.89
N ALA A 491 20.59 4.30 -20.59
CA ALA A 491 20.35 5.32 -21.64
C ALA A 491 19.67 4.73 -22.89
N GLY A 492 19.85 3.42 -23.20
CA GLY A 492 19.25 2.77 -24.36
C GLY A 492 17.77 2.41 -24.18
N TYR A 493 17.29 2.27 -22.94
CA TYR A 493 15.89 1.86 -22.69
C TYR A 493 14.89 3.02 -22.82
N ALA A 494 15.28 4.25 -22.50
CA ALA A 494 14.42 5.42 -22.69
C ALA A 494 14.18 5.73 -24.18
N ASP A 495 15.18 5.54 -25.02
CA ASP A 495 15.06 5.71 -26.47
C ASP A 495 14.32 4.54 -27.14
N ALA A 496 14.52 3.29 -26.66
CA ALA A 496 13.80 2.12 -27.16
C ALA A 496 12.29 2.17 -26.84
N ALA A 497 11.89 2.75 -25.69
CA ALA A 497 10.49 2.95 -25.36
C ALA A 497 9.80 3.98 -26.27
N ALA A 498 10.54 5.04 -26.66
CA ALA A 498 10.03 6.05 -27.58
C ALA A 498 9.88 5.52 -29.02
N ASP A 499 10.78 4.63 -29.44
CA ASP A 499 10.73 4.00 -30.76
C ASP A 499 9.70 2.87 -30.82
N ALA A 500 9.51 2.09 -29.76
CA ALA A 500 8.48 1.05 -29.67
C ALA A 500 7.05 1.64 -29.75
N VAL A 501 6.83 2.84 -29.20
CA VAL A 501 5.55 3.57 -29.35
C VAL A 501 5.34 4.05 -30.78
N ARG A 502 6.41 4.35 -31.53
CA ARG A 502 6.33 4.78 -32.94
C ARG A 502 6.13 3.58 -33.89
N GLU A 503 6.77 2.45 -33.63
CA GLU A 503 6.63 1.24 -34.46
C GLU A 503 5.27 0.56 -34.28
N ASN A 504 4.71 0.53 -33.04
CA ASN A 504 3.40 -0.05 -32.79
C ASN A 504 2.24 0.72 -33.43
N LYS A 505 2.40 2.03 -33.64
CA LYS A 505 1.40 2.83 -34.37
C LYS A 505 1.34 2.54 -35.87
N ALA A 506 2.42 1.98 -36.43
CA ALA A 506 2.51 1.57 -37.83
C ALA A 506 2.03 0.13 -38.10
N ALA A 507 1.96 -0.71 -37.06
CA ALA A 507 1.56 -2.12 -37.16
C ALA A 507 0.04 -2.36 -36.99
N ALA A 508 -0.71 -1.38 -36.54
CA ALA A 508 -2.16 -1.50 -36.24
C ALA A 508 -3.07 -1.52 -37.49
N ASP A 509 -2.53 -1.34 -38.71
CA ASP A 509 -3.31 -1.30 -39.97
C ASP A 509 -3.36 -2.63 -40.75
N GLY A 510 -3.07 -3.76 -40.14
CA GLY A 510 -3.07 -5.05 -40.86
C GLY A 510 -3.55 -6.25 -40.03
N ASP A 511 -4.65 -6.82 -40.45
CA ASP A 511 -5.25 -8.15 -40.17
C ASP A 511 -5.50 -8.58 -38.71
N SER A 512 -6.79 -8.79 -38.41
CA SER A 512 -7.31 -9.37 -37.15
C SER A 512 -6.84 -10.81 -36.93
N PRO A 513 -6.29 -11.14 -35.75
CA PRO A 513 -6.05 -12.54 -35.37
C PRO A 513 -7.33 -13.20 -34.85
N ALA A 514 -7.45 -14.51 -35.12
CA ALA A 514 -8.55 -15.37 -34.70
C ALA A 514 -8.65 -15.49 -33.16
N PRO A 515 -9.85 -15.72 -32.59
CA PRO A 515 -10.05 -15.78 -31.15
C PRO A 515 -9.39 -17.02 -30.54
N LEU A 516 -8.59 -16.80 -29.48
CA LEU A 516 -8.02 -17.84 -28.64
C LEU A 516 -9.10 -18.44 -27.70
N PRO A 517 -9.02 -19.74 -27.35
CA PRO A 517 -10.02 -20.37 -26.51
C PRO A 517 -9.95 -19.84 -25.07
N LEU A 518 -11.11 -19.58 -24.49
CA LEU A 518 -11.34 -19.20 -23.11
C LEU A 518 -10.85 -20.30 -22.17
N SER A 519 -9.74 -20.10 -21.50
CA SER A 519 -9.39 -20.86 -20.30
C SER A 519 -10.04 -20.17 -19.10
N SER A 520 -10.93 -20.89 -18.44
CA SER A 520 -11.57 -20.49 -17.18
C SER A 520 -10.60 -20.72 -16.03
N GLU A 521 -9.59 -19.86 -15.88
CA GLU A 521 -8.71 -19.87 -14.71
C GLU A 521 -8.59 -18.44 -14.18
N SER A 522 -9.49 -18.11 -13.23
CA SER A 522 -9.42 -16.93 -12.37
C SER A 522 -8.46 -17.20 -11.19
N ASP A 523 -7.28 -17.74 -11.45
CA ASP A 523 -6.34 -18.22 -10.43
C ASP A 523 -5.33 -17.17 -9.94
N ASP A 524 -5.42 -15.91 -10.35
CA ASP A 524 -4.44 -14.88 -10.01
C ASP A 524 -4.60 -14.24 -8.61
N TYR A 525 -5.63 -14.61 -7.83
CA TYR A 525 -5.84 -14.12 -6.46
C TYR A 525 -5.11 -14.93 -5.38
N THR A 526 -4.45 -16.02 -5.75
CA THR A 526 -3.95 -17.03 -4.82
C THR A 526 -2.44 -17.20 -4.82
N GLY A 527 -1.72 -16.09 -4.61
CA GLY A 527 -0.28 -16.17 -4.28
C GLY A 527 -0.08 -16.69 -2.85
N GLY A 528 -0.04 -18.01 -2.69
CA GLY A 528 -0.03 -18.67 -1.39
C GLY A 528 1.17 -18.34 -0.50
N ALA A 529 0.89 -18.17 0.78
CA ALA A 529 1.86 -18.19 1.88
C ALA A 529 2.61 -19.53 2.05
N ALA A 530 2.41 -20.50 1.16
CA ALA A 530 2.79 -21.90 1.35
C ALA A 530 4.20 -22.25 0.93
N ASP A 531 4.76 -21.59 -0.05
CA ASP A 531 6.13 -21.89 -0.45
C ASP A 531 7.17 -21.44 0.59
N ALA A 532 6.78 -20.54 1.50
CA ALA A 532 7.64 -20.09 2.60
C ALA A 532 7.71 -21.06 3.80
N ILE A 533 6.77 -22.02 3.93
CA ILE A 533 6.69 -22.93 5.08
C ILE A 533 7.25 -24.34 4.77
N ALA A 534 7.38 -24.72 3.51
CA ALA A 534 8.02 -25.95 3.12
C ALA A 534 9.53 -25.80 3.11
N GLY A 535 10.19 -25.77 4.26
CA GLY A 535 11.58 -26.13 4.60
C GLY A 535 12.73 -25.98 3.59
N ALA A 536 12.51 -25.41 2.41
CA ALA A 536 13.54 -24.86 1.56
C ALA A 536 13.56 -23.34 1.76
N PRO A 537 14.72 -22.68 1.90
CA PRO A 537 14.77 -21.27 1.64
C PRO A 537 14.27 -21.15 0.19
N ALA A 538 13.05 -20.67 -0.01
CA ALA A 538 12.72 -20.01 -1.25
C ALA A 538 13.89 -19.06 -1.44
N GLY A 539 14.64 -19.19 -2.51
CA GLY A 539 15.76 -18.31 -2.80
C GLY A 539 15.21 -16.89 -2.94
N GLY A 540 14.88 -16.29 -1.81
CA GLY A 540 14.68 -14.86 -1.70
C GLY A 540 15.99 -14.29 -2.17
N ASP A 541 15.96 -13.66 -3.35
CA ASP A 541 17.18 -13.04 -3.82
C ASP A 541 17.64 -12.09 -2.71
N GLY A 542 18.94 -12.01 -2.48
CA GLY A 542 19.48 -11.17 -1.41
C GLY A 542 19.05 -9.69 -1.52
N SER A 543 18.31 -9.31 -2.57
CA SER A 543 17.85 -7.97 -2.88
C SER A 543 16.73 -7.48 -1.95
N CYS A 544 15.77 -8.33 -1.56
CA CYS A 544 14.74 -7.95 -0.58
C CYS A 544 15.35 -7.70 0.80
N ALA A 545 16.26 -8.58 1.26
CA ALA A 545 16.94 -8.42 2.55
C ALA A 545 17.77 -7.12 2.59
N GLU A 546 18.50 -6.83 1.52
CA GLU A 546 19.28 -5.60 1.40
C GLU A 546 18.37 -4.38 1.39
N MET A 547 17.24 -4.43 0.67
CA MET A 547 16.28 -3.34 0.65
C MET A 547 15.64 -3.12 2.03
N CYS A 548 15.30 -4.19 2.76
CA CYS A 548 14.82 -4.11 4.15
C CYS A 548 15.85 -3.45 5.06
N ARG A 549 17.15 -3.78 4.93
CA ARG A 549 18.23 -3.14 5.67
C ARG A 549 18.28 -1.62 5.36
N ARG A 550 18.23 -1.24 4.09
CA ARG A 550 18.25 0.17 3.66
C ARG A 550 17.03 0.94 4.20
N VAL A 551 15.84 0.34 4.16
CA VAL A 551 14.62 0.93 4.75
C VAL A 551 14.80 1.15 6.25
N ALA A 552 15.37 0.18 6.97
CA ALA A 552 15.63 0.32 8.41
C ALA A 552 16.58 1.49 8.72
N GLU A 553 17.63 1.67 7.91
CA GLU A 553 18.58 2.77 8.08
C GLU A 553 17.96 4.13 7.73
N VAL A 554 17.35 4.26 6.56
CA VAL A 554 16.84 5.55 6.03
C VAL A 554 15.61 6.02 6.80
N GLU A 555 14.62 5.14 7.01
CA GLU A 555 13.34 5.52 7.65
C GLU A 555 13.44 5.56 9.18
N TYR A 556 14.06 4.55 9.76
CA TYR A 556 14.06 4.39 11.22
C TYR A 556 15.39 4.80 11.88
N GLY A 557 16.45 5.05 11.10
CA GLY A 557 17.79 5.30 11.62
C GLY A 557 18.41 4.07 12.29
N ASP A 558 17.92 2.88 11.95
CA ASP A 558 18.40 1.61 12.47
C ASP A 558 19.48 1.01 11.56
N ARG A 559 20.75 1.31 11.89
CA ARG A 559 21.90 0.77 11.15
C ARG A 559 22.12 -0.73 11.32
N SER A 560 21.41 -1.37 12.24
CA SER A 560 21.49 -2.83 12.41
C SER A 560 20.59 -3.58 11.42
N GLY A 561 19.64 -2.92 10.76
CA GLY A 561 18.63 -3.53 9.90
C GLY A 561 17.51 -4.25 10.66
N GLY A 562 17.68 -4.42 11.97
CA GLY A 562 16.91 -5.34 12.79
C GLY A 562 15.42 -5.02 12.93
N ILE A 563 14.97 -3.75 12.72
CA ILE A 563 13.54 -3.39 12.78
C ILE A 563 12.78 -4.04 11.62
N VAL A 564 13.24 -3.82 10.39
CA VAL A 564 12.50 -4.29 9.19
C VAL A 564 12.75 -5.77 8.93
N GLU A 565 13.97 -6.27 9.19
CA GLU A 565 14.26 -7.71 9.11
C GLU A 565 13.42 -8.53 10.09
N ALA A 566 13.27 -8.07 11.35
CA ALA A 566 12.43 -8.78 12.31
C ALA A 566 10.96 -8.78 11.89
N LEU A 567 10.47 -7.70 11.29
CA LEU A 567 9.11 -7.63 10.77
C LEU A 567 8.91 -8.59 9.57
N ARG A 568 9.88 -8.66 8.66
CA ARG A 568 9.92 -9.59 7.54
C ARG A 568 9.90 -11.05 8.01
N ASP A 569 10.77 -11.39 8.96
CA ASP A 569 10.85 -12.75 9.51
C ASP A 569 9.55 -13.13 10.22
N ALA A 570 8.95 -12.20 10.99
CA ALA A 570 7.69 -12.42 11.69
C ALA A 570 6.54 -12.77 10.73
N ALA A 571 6.48 -12.16 9.56
CA ALA A 571 5.46 -12.46 8.55
C ALA A 571 5.50 -13.91 8.06
N CYS A 572 6.65 -14.59 8.15
CA CYS A 572 6.81 -16.00 7.81
C CYS A 572 6.36 -16.96 8.94
N ARG A 573 5.87 -16.44 10.09
CA ARG A 573 5.54 -17.22 11.30
C ARG A 573 4.02 -17.35 11.53
N VAL A 574 3.22 -17.20 10.48
CA VAL A 574 1.77 -17.31 10.54
C VAL A 574 1.39 -18.79 10.48
N ALA A 575 0.83 -19.32 11.57
CA ALA A 575 0.28 -20.69 11.63
C ALA A 575 -1.26 -20.70 11.55
N PHE A 576 -1.89 -19.61 11.96
CA PHE A 576 -3.31 -19.34 11.84
C PHE A 576 -3.49 -17.82 11.77
N GLY A 577 -4.03 -17.32 10.66
CA GLY A 577 -4.09 -15.91 10.34
C GLY A 577 -5.42 -15.23 10.68
N TRP A 578 -5.55 -13.96 10.32
CA TRP A 578 -6.78 -13.19 10.44
C TRP A 578 -7.88 -13.73 9.54
N ASP A 579 -7.57 -14.00 8.29
CA ASP A 579 -8.50 -14.59 7.33
C ASP A 579 -9.03 -15.95 7.78
N ASP A 580 -8.20 -16.80 8.41
CA ASP A 580 -8.63 -18.05 9.01
C ASP A 580 -9.64 -17.83 10.16
N MET A 581 -9.42 -16.80 11.00
CA MET A 581 -10.38 -16.41 12.04
C MET A 581 -11.70 -15.95 11.43
N VAL A 582 -11.67 -15.14 10.41
CA VAL A 582 -12.86 -14.67 9.69
C VAL A 582 -13.61 -15.86 9.11
N TRP A 583 -12.92 -16.75 8.39
CA TRP A 583 -13.55 -17.94 7.78
C TRP A 583 -14.18 -18.86 8.83
N TYR A 584 -13.46 -19.18 9.90
CA TYR A 584 -13.99 -20.00 10.98
C TYR A 584 -15.29 -19.42 11.57
N CYS A 585 -15.34 -18.09 11.73
CA CYS A 585 -16.53 -17.41 12.22
C CYS A 585 -17.65 -17.39 11.16
N GLU A 586 -17.35 -17.04 9.91
CA GLU A 586 -18.36 -16.81 8.87
C GLU A 586 -18.91 -18.08 8.23
N LEU A 587 -18.31 -19.25 8.51
CA LEU A 587 -18.96 -20.55 8.26
C LEU A 587 -20.29 -20.71 9.02
N ASP A 588 -20.52 -19.94 10.07
CA ASP A 588 -21.76 -19.92 10.86
C ASP A 588 -22.65 -18.75 10.44
N GLU A 589 -23.87 -19.03 10.01
CA GLU A 589 -24.90 -18.00 9.73
C GLU A 589 -25.29 -17.17 10.96
N GLY A 590 -24.82 -17.54 12.17
CA GLY A 590 -25.12 -16.89 13.44
C GLY A 590 -26.17 -17.61 14.28
N ASP A 591 -26.70 -18.72 13.81
CA ASP A 591 -27.71 -19.56 14.48
C ASP A 591 -27.31 -21.03 14.54
N GLY A 592 -26.02 -21.34 14.29
CA GLY A 592 -25.48 -22.71 14.29
C GLY A 592 -25.67 -23.45 12.95
N ARG A 593 -26.22 -22.79 11.92
CA ARG A 593 -26.30 -23.37 10.58
C ARG A 593 -25.06 -23.03 9.77
N MET A 594 -24.68 -23.98 8.89
CA MET A 594 -23.57 -23.77 7.96
C MET A 594 -23.92 -22.76 6.90
N ASN A 595 -23.10 -21.73 6.78
CA ASN A 595 -23.13 -20.74 5.70
C ASN A 595 -22.50 -21.32 4.43
N ARG A 596 -23.33 -21.86 3.55
CA ARG A 596 -22.86 -22.48 2.29
C ARG A 596 -22.29 -21.48 1.29
N ASP A 597 -22.77 -20.25 1.32
CA ASP A 597 -22.26 -19.19 0.45
C ASP A 597 -20.87 -18.77 0.87
N ALA A 598 -20.61 -18.61 2.17
CA ALA A 598 -19.26 -18.39 2.69
C ALA A 598 -18.34 -19.56 2.34
N ALA A 599 -18.78 -20.81 2.58
CA ALA A 599 -18.00 -22.01 2.23
C ALA A 599 -17.66 -22.08 0.72
N SER A 600 -18.56 -21.64 -0.16
CA SER A 600 -18.30 -21.62 -1.61
C SER A 600 -17.31 -20.55 -2.07
N ALA A 601 -17.13 -19.50 -1.27
CA ALA A 601 -16.21 -18.41 -1.54
C ALA A 601 -14.82 -18.63 -0.90
N MET A 602 -14.71 -19.61 0.01
CA MET A 602 -13.44 -19.96 0.64
C MET A 602 -12.62 -20.88 -0.28
N HIS A 603 -11.35 -20.57 -0.44
CA HIS A 603 -10.39 -21.39 -1.16
C HIS A 603 -9.27 -21.77 -0.21
N LEU A 604 -9.31 -22.98 0.36
CA LEU A 604 -8.27 -23.48 1.27
C LEU A 604 -6.91 -23.62 0.56
N GLY A 605 -6.91 -23.73 -0.77
CA GLY A 605 -5.71 -23.72 -1.59
C GLY A 605 -4.92 -22.41 -1.56
N VAL A 606 -5.55 -21.29 -1.16
CA VAL A 606 -4.89 -19.97 -1.00
C VAL A 606 -3.85 -19.97 0.11
N HIS A 607 -4.01 -20.85 1.12
CA HIS A 607 -3.10 -20.94 2.26
C HIS A 607 -1.88 -21.85 2.00
N GLY A 608 -1.51 -22.02 0.73
CA GLY A 608 -0.31 -22.74 0.37
C GLY A 608 -0.49 -24.18 0.04
N PHE A 609 -1.69 -24.58 -0.18
CA PHE A 609 -1.98 -25.87 -0.78
C PHE A 609 -2.08 -25.71 -2.29
N SER A 610 -0.93 -25.73 -2.99
CA SER A 610 -0.89 -25.58 -4.44
C SER A 610 -1.66 -26.72 -5.16
N GLY A 611 -2.47 -26.35 -6.14
CA GLY A 611 -2.99 -27.26 -7.14
C GLY A 611 -4.05 -28.25 -6.65
N GLU A 612 -3.76 -29.53 -6.78
CA GLU A 612 -4.73 -30.63 -6.58
C GLU A 612 -5.16 -30.80 -5.12
N TYR A 613 -4.26 -30.58 -4.18
CA TYR A 613 -4.53 -30.70 -2.74
C TYR A 613 -5.51 -29.61 -2.24
N GLY A 614 -5.33 -28.38 -2.65
CA GLY A 614 -6.25 -27.29 -2.28
C GLY A 614 -7.66 -27.54 -2.81
N ARG A 615 -7.80 -27.96 -4.08
CA ARG A 615 -9.11 -28.30 -4.67
C ARG A 615 -9.80 -29.47 -3.97
N GLU A 616 -9.04 -30.46 -3.48
CA GLU A 616 -9.61 -31.57 -2.69
C GLU A 616 -10.26 -31.03 -1.40
N TRP A 617 -9.56 -30.16 -0.69
CA TRP A 617 -10.10 -29.57 0.56
C TRP A 617 -11.28 -28.65 0.32
N ASP A 618 -11.28 -27.84 -0.74
CA ASP A 618 -12.42 -27.01 -1.12
C ASP A 618 -13.65 -27.87 -1.42
N ALA A 619 -13.48 -28.95 -2.16
CA ALA A 619 -14.58 -29.88 -2.45
C ALA A 619 -15.11 -30.57 -1.20
N ARG A 620 -14.24 -30.93 -0.25
CA ARG A 620 -14.62 -31.54 1.03
C ARG A 620 -15.37 -30.53 1.90
N LEU A 621 -14.92 -29.27 1.96
CA LEU A 621 -15.60 -28.21 2.68
C LEU A 621 -17.02 -27.99 2.16
N LEU A 622 -17.16 -27.86 0.85
CA LEU A 622 -18.50 -27.74 0.21
C LEU A 622 -19.38 -28.96 0.42
N GLY A 623 -18.80 -30.15 0.56
CA GLY A 623 -19.50 -31.40 0.84
C GLY A 623 -19.96 -31.58 2.29
N SER A 624 -19.52 -30.72 3.20
CA SER A 624 -19.86 -30.80 4.63
C SER A 624 -21.38 -30.71 4.85
N THR A 625 -21.92 -31.48 5.76
CA THR A 625 -23.39 -31.61 5.99
C THR A 625 -23.88 -30.59 7.02
N ASP A 626 -23.01 -30.23 7.98
CA ASP A 626 -23.33 -29.30 9.05
C ASP A 626 -22.11 -28.41 9.40
N LEU A 627 -22.31 -27.45 10.29
CA LEU A 627 -21.32 -26.48 10.71
C LEU A 627 -20.10 -27.10 11.40
N ASP A 628 -20.30 -28.12 12.25
CA ASP A 628 -19.22 -28.76 12.98
C ASP A 628 -18.31 -29.56 12.02
N GLU A 629 -18.88 -30.23 11.04
CA GLU A 629 -18.14 -30.91 9.97
C GLU A 629 -17.39 -29.89 9.13
N ALA A 630 -18.01 -28.77 8.75
CA ALA A 630 -17.36 -27.73 7.95
C ALA A 630 -16.17 -27.10 8.68
N ARG A 631 -16.32 -26.72 9.96
CA ARG A 631 -15.22 -26.22 10.80
C ARG A 631 -14.10 -27.22 10.97
N ARG A 632 -14.44 -28.49 11.21
CA ARG A 632 -13.45 -29.57 11.30
C ARG A 632 -12.70 -29.75 9.98
N THR A 633 -13.39 -29.76 8.87
CA THR A 633 -12.78 -29.89 7.53
C THR A 633 -11.84 -28.74 7.23
N MET A 634 -12.24 -27.50 7.49
CA MET A 634 -11.39 -26.31 7.37
C MET A 634 -10.10 -26.46 8.21
N LEU A 635 -10.25 -26.76 9.52
CA LEU A 635 -9.12 -26.90 10.42
C LEU A 635 -8.21 -28.08 10.05
N GLN A 636 -8.76 -29.17 9.49
CA GLN A 636 -7.99 -30.29 8.95
C GLN A 636 -7.12 -29.86 7.77
N GLY A 637 -7.68 -29.06 6.85
CA GLY A 637 -6.93 -28.49 5.74
C GLY A 637 -5.78 -27.60 6.23
N LEU A 638 -5.99 -26.80 7.28
CA LEU A 638 -4.99 -25.93 7.88
C LEU A 638 -4.04 -26.61 8.87
N SER A 639 -4.29 -27.88 9.24
CA SER A 639 -3.52 -28.59 10.28
C SER A 639 -2.01 -28.65 10.04
N PRO A 640 -1.47 -28.77 8.80
CA PRO A 640 -0.02 -28.75 8.58
C PRO A 640 0.68 -27.47 9.05
N HIS A 641 -0.06 -26.34 9.07
CA HIS A 641 0.42 -25.06 9.58
C HIS A 641 0.19 -24.96 11.09
N ILE A 642 -1.00 -25.29 11.56
CA ILE A 642 -1.41 -25.16 12.97
C ILE A 642 -0.51 -25.98 13.91
N VAL A 643 -0.05 -27.16 13.52
CA VAL A 643 0.86 -27.98 14.35
C VAL A 643 2.20 -27.30 14.62
N ARG A 644 2.57 -26.30 13.83
CA ARG A 644 3.81 -25.54 13.99
C ARG A 644 3.64 -24.28 14.86
N ALA A 645 2.44 -24.01 15.39
CA ALA A 645 2.13 -22.80 16.13
C ALA A 645 3.08 -22.56 17.35
N ALA A 646 3.55 -23.63 18.00
CA ALA A 646 4.49 -23.50 19.12
C ALA A 646 5.86 -22.97 18.65
N GLU A 647 6.41 -23.54 17.61
CA GLU A 647 7.67 -23.08 17.02
C GLU A 647 7.55 -21.67 16.43
N ALA A 648 6.42 -21.39 15.76
CA ALA A 648 6.13 -20.09 15.22
C ALA A 648 6.08 -19.01 16.33
N ASN A 649 5.43 -19.30 17.45
CA ASN A 649 5.31 -18.35 18.57
C ASN A 649 6.62 -18.13 19.33
N GLU A 650 7.48 -19.14 19.45
CA GLU A 650 8.84 -18.98 19.98
C GLU A 650 9.67 -18.05 19.07
N ALA A 651 9.60 -18.25 17.75
CA ALA A 651 10.30 -17.42 16.77
C ALA A 651 9.77 -15.98 16.77
N LEU A 652 8.43 -15.78 16.79
CA LEU A 652 7.80 -14.46 16.89
C LEU A 652 8.20 -13.70 18.15
N LEU A 653 8.37 -14.39 19.28
CA LEU A 653 8.90 -13.77 20.51
C LEU A 653 10.33 -13.25 20.30
N CYS A 654 11.20 -14.04 19.66
CA CYS A 654 12.56 -13.62 19.33
C CYS A 654 12.54 -12.42 18.37
N ASP A 655 11.66 -12.42 17.36
CA ASP A 655 11.53 -11.33 16.41
C ASP A 655 11.04 -10.04 17.08
N ALA A 656 10.06 -10.11 17.99
CA ALA A 656 9.62 -8.97 18.79
C ALA A 656 10.78 -8.41 19.66
N MET A 657 11.58 -9.28 20.29
CA MET A 657 12.75 -8.86 21.08
C MET A 657 13.84 -8.22 20.22
N ARG A 658 14.12 -8.77 19.02
CA ARG A 658 15.05 -8.19 18.05
C ARG A 658 14.59 -6.81 17.62
N LEU A 659 13.33 -6.67 17.23
CA LEU A 659 12.70 -5.41 16.80
C LEU A 659 12.78 -4.38 17.93
N GLY A 660 12.38 -4.71 19.14
CA GLY A 660 12.45 -3.83 20.30
C GLY A 660 13.87 -3.38 20.63
N ALA A 661 14.85 -4.30 20.57
CA ALA A 661 16.27 -3.99 20.79
C ALA A 661 16.84 -3.08 19.68
N ALA A 662 16.49 -3.31 18.43
CA ALA A 662 16.88 -2.47 17.30
C ALA A 662 16.28 -1.07 17.43
N ALA A 663 14.98 -0.96 17.74
CA ALA A 663 14.30 0.31 17.99
C ALA A 663 14.91 1.12 19.12
N GLY A 664 15.36 0.44 20.20
CA GLY A 664 16.06 1.09 21.30
C GLY A 664 17.45 1.68 20.93
N ARG A 665 18.06 1.17 19.86
CA ARG A 665 19.33 1.68 19.29
C ARG A 665 19.15 2.64 18.13
N ALA A 666 17.96 2.69 17.54
CA ALA A 666 17.64 3.53 16.39
C ALA A 666 17.86 5.02 16.71
N SER A 667 18.12 5.80 15.68
CA SER A 667 18.32 7.24 15.83
C SER A 667 17.09 7.94 16.40
N ARG A 668 17.25 9.17 16.88
CA ARG A 668 16.17 9.98 17.46
C ARG A 668 15.14 10.49 16.45
N LEU A 669 15.27 10.14 15.19
CA LEU A 669 14.29 10.46 14.14
C LEU A 669 12.95 9.78 14.48
N GLY A 670 11.91 10.52 14.74
CA GLY A 670 10.66 10.10 15.40
C GLY A 670 9.87 8.94 14.77
N ALA A 671 10.25 8.44 13.56
CA ALA A 671 9.56 7.35 12.87
C ALA A 671 9.50 6.06 13.69
N ALA A 672 10.63 5.60 14.26
CA ALA A 672 10.66 4.40 15.09
C ALA A 672 9.74 4.51 16.32
N ARG A 673 9.68 5.68 16.97
CA ARG A 673 8.78 5.90 18.13
C ARG A 673 7.31 5.82 17.77
N ARG A 674 6.95 6.21 16.55
CA ARG A 674 5.57 6.23 16.06
C ARG A 674 5.12 4.87 15.58
N ASP A 675 5.98 4.14 14.87
CA ASP A 675 5.59 2.94 14.14
C ASP A 675 5.86 1.63 14.92
N VAL A 676 6.94 1.56 15.70
CA VAL A 676 7.34 0.35 16.45
C VAL A 676 6.26 -0.19 17.41
N PRO A 677 5.51 0.64 18.16
CA PRO A 677 4.42 0.13 19.00
C PRO A 677 3.38 -0.68 18.21
N ALA A 678 3.02 -0.24 16.99
CA ALA A 678 2.10 -0.98 16.13
C ALA A 678 2.71 -2.27 15.59
N MET A 679 4.00 -2.27 15.24
CA MET A 679 4.71 -3.47 14.81
C MET A 679 4.75 -4.54 15.90
N LEU A 680 5.07 -4.13 17.13
CA LEU A 680 5.09 -5.04 18.28
C LEU A 680 3.70 -5.60 18.61
N ALA A 681 2.67 -4.75 18.55
CA ALA A 681 1.28 -5.19 18.75
C ALA A 681 0.81 -6.14 17.64
N ALA A 682 1.25 -5.96 16.40
CA ALA A 682 0.97 -6.88 15.29
C ALA A 682 1.63 -8.25 15.51
N ILE A 683 2.89 -8.28 15.93
CA ILE A 683 3.60 -9.53 16.26
C ILE A 683 2.92 -10.23 17.45
N GLU A 684 2.55 -9.50 18.48
CA GLU A 684 1.83 -10.07 19.63
C GLU A 684 0.46 -10.62 19.21
N GLY A 685 -0.29 -9.88 18.39
CA GLY A 685 -1.57 -10.32 17.84
C GLY A 685 -1.46 -11.61 17.03
N GLN A 686 -0.43 -11.71 16.20
CA GLN A 686 -0.17 -12.94 15.43
C GLN A 686 0.12 -14.14 16.35
N ARG A 687 0.80 -13.93 17.45
CA ARG A 687 1.01 -15.00 18.45
C ARG A 687 -0.30 -15.45 19.11
N TRP A 688 -1.21 -14.51 19.40
CA TRP A 688 -2.56 -14.83 19.86
C TRP A 688 -3.36 -15.61 18.83
N PHE A 689 -3.31 -15.22 17.55
CA PHE A 689 -4.02 -15.92 16.47
C PHE A 689 -3.50 -17.36 16.29
N ASN A 690 -2.18 -17.56 16.32
CA ASN A 690 -1.59 -18.90 16.29
C ASN A 690 -2.10 -19.78 17.45
N LEU A 691 -2.24 -19.22 18.66
CA LEU A 691 -2.81 -19.94 19.84
C LEU A 691 -4.29 -20.24 19.66
N VAL A 692 -5.08 -19.34 19.07
CA VAL A 692 -6.48 -19.56 18.73
C VAL A 692 -6.61 -20.77 17.81
N GLY A 693 -5.87 -20.80 16.72
CA GLY A 693 -5.85 -21.93 15.78
C GLY A 693 -5.51 -23.25 16.44
N LEU A 694 -4.46 -23.26 17.29
CA LEU A 694 -4.03 -24.43 18.04
C LEU A 694 -5.15 -24.97 18.98
N CYS A 695 -5.80 -24.07 19.71
CA CYS A 695 -6.88 -24.43 20.63
C CYS A 695 -8.14 -24.90 19.89
N LEU A 696 -8.52 -24.25 18.79
CA LEU A 696 -9.66 -24.64 17.95
C LEU A 696 -9.43 -26.01 17.29
N ALA A 697 -8.28 -26.24 16.68
CA ALA A 697 -7.96 -27.51 16.03
C ALA A 697 -7.95 -28.70 17.02
N ARG A 698 -7.46 -28.46 18.22
CA ARG A 698 -7.54 -29.44 19.30
C ARG A 698 -8.98 -29.70 19.74
N ARG A 699 -9.78 -28.66 19.92
CA ARG A 699 -11.19 -28.77 20.35
C ARG A 699 -12.02 -29.59 19.38
N HIS A 700 -11.77 -29.46 18.09
CA HIS A 700 -12.44 -30.23 17.02
C HIS A 700 -11.78 -31.60 16.76
N ASP A 701 -10.88 -32.05 17.63
CA ASP A 701 -10.16 -33.34 17.52
C ASP A 701 -9.38 -33.49 16.21
N VAL A 702 -8.90 -32.37 15.63
CA VAL A 702 -8.13 -32.34 14.39
C VAL A 702 -6.66 -32.68 14.63
N ILE A 703 -6.11 -32.19 15.75
CA ILE A 703 -4.71 -32.41 16.13
C ILE A 703 -4.62 -32.85 17.60
N THR A 704 -3.61 -33.64 17.91
CA THR A 704 -3.22 -33.95 19.28
C THR A 704 -2.09 -33.03 19.69
N VAL A 705 -2.31 -32.19 20.71
CA VAL A 705 -1.32 -31.23 21.22
C VAL A 705 -1.06 -31.57 22.68
N ASP A 706 0.20 -31.69 23.06
CA ASP A 706 0.59 -31.92 24.44
C ASP A 706 0.59 -30.60 25.26
N ALA A 707 0.63 -30.72 26.58
CA ALA A 707 0.66 -29.57 27.47
C ALA A 707 1.97 -28.75 27.32
N GLY A 708 3.05 -29.38 26.89
CA GLY A 708 4.34 -28.73 26.63
C GLY A 708 4.30 -27.84 25.41
N ASP A 709 3.64 -28.25 24.34
CA ASP A 709 3.46 -27.44 23.12
C ASP A 709 2.64 -26.19 23.41
N ILE A 710 1.55 -26.32 24.16
CA ILE A 710 0.74 -25.18 24.55
C ILE A 710 1.53 -24.22 25.45
N ALA A 711 2.31 -24.76 26.40
CA ALA A 711 3.16 -23.95 27.28
C ALA A 711 4.23 -23.19 26.47
N ARG A 712 4.85 -23.82 25.48
CA ARG A 712 5.80 -23.16 24.57
C ARG A 712 5.11 -22.08 23.73
N ALA A 713 3.98 -22.39 23.12
CA ALA A 713 3.23 -21.44 22.30
C ALA A 713 2.78 -20.20 23.10
N SER A 714 2.48 -20.38 24.39
CA SER A 714 1.99 -19.30 25.27
C SER A 714 3.11 -18.58 26.06
N ALA A 715 4.37 -18.95 25.87
CA ALA A 715 5.49 -18.36 26.61
C ALA A 715 5.53 -16.83 26.46
N GLY A 716 5.56 -16.11 27.58
CA GLY A 716 5.54 -14.65 27.63
C GLY A 716 4.17 -13.99 27.30
N LEU A 717 3.14 -14.77 26.99
CA LEU A 717 1.76 -14.30 26.82
C LEU A 717 0.87 -14.66 27.99
N ILE A 718 1.07 -15.86 28.54
CA ILE A 718 0.29 -16.40 29.67
C ILE A 718 1.27 -16.77 30.78
N GLU A 719 1.04 -16.25 31.98
CA GLU A 719 1.84 -16.64 33.15
C GLU A 719 1.67 -18.12 33.47
N PRO A 720 2.75 -18.87 33.72
CA PRO A 720 2.64 -20.28 34.12
C PRO A 720 1.99 -20.41 35.48
N ASP A 721 0.97 -21.29 35.59
CA ASP A 721 0.35 -21.60 36.86
C ASP A 721 1.30 -22.45 37.72
N ALA A 722 1.59 -22.00 38.90
CA ALA A 722 2.44 -22.68 39.90
C ALA A 722 1.83 -23.98 40.50
N GLY A 723 0.76 -24.55 39.90
CA GLY A 723 0.06 -25.71 40.47
C GLY A 723 -0.79 -26.54 39.48
N SER A 724 -0.67 -26.33 38.17
CA SER A 724 -1.52 -27.01 37.18
C SER A 724 -1.17 -28.50 37.01
N SER A 725 -2.08 -29.40 37.42
CA SER A 725 -2.03 -30.84 37.14
C SER A 725 -2.32 -31.09 35.65
N ALA A 726 -1.56 -31.99 35.00
CA ALA A 726 -1.82 -32.44 33.65
C ALA A 726 -3.14 -33.22 33.54
N GLY A 727 -4.19 -32.61 32.93
CA GLY A 727 -5.48 -33.27 32.70
C GLY A 727 -6.41 -32.48 31.82
N PRO A 728 -7.56 -33.01 31.40
CA PRO A 728 -8.52 -32.30 30.52
C PRO A 728 -8.96 -30.95 31.08
N GLN A 729 -9.06 -30.80 32.39
CA GLN A 729 -9.43 -29.56 33.08
C GLN A 729 -8.36 -28.46 32.85
N ALA A 730 -7.07 -28.82 32.91
CA ALA A 730 -5.97 -27.89 32.68
C ALA A 730 -5.96 -27.30 31.27
N VAL A 731 -6.48 -28.05 30.33
CA VAL A 731 -6.56 -27.65 28.91
C VAL A 731 -7.70 -26.66 28.67
N GLN A 732 -8.86 -26.89 29.26
CA GLN A 732 -9.99 -25.96 29.22
C GLN A 732 -9.60 -24.63 29.88
N ASP A 733 -8.85 -24.69 30.98
CA ASP A 733 -8.31 -23.51 31.67
C ASP A 733 -7.35 -22.72 30.76
N VAL A 734 -6.56 -23.38 29.90
CA VAL A 734 -5.68 -22.69 28.92
C VAL A 734 -6.50 -22.01 27.83
N SER A 735 -7.48 -22.67 27.22
CA SER A 735 -8.33 -22.06 26.18
C SER A 735 -9.05 -20.81 26.71
N ILE A 736 -9.54 -20.84 27.94
CA ILE A 736 -10.13 -19.66 28.58
C ILE A 736 -9.11 -18.56 28.81
N ARG A 737 -7.86 -18.88 29.14
CA ARG A 737 -6.78 -17.89 29.29
C ARG A 737 -6.38 -17.29 27.95
N VAL A 738 -6.34 -18.08 26.86
CA VAL A 738 -6.12 -17.62 25.50
C VAL A 738 -7.24 -16.65 25.10
N ALA A 739 -8.51 -16.99 25.33
CA ALA A 739 -9.64 -16.10 25.06
C ALA A 739 -9.48 -14.74 25.77
N ARG A 740 -9.17 -14.77 27.08
CA ARG A 740 -8.95 -13.53 27.85
C ARG A 740 -7.73 -12.73 27.39
N GLY A 741 -6.67 -13.40 26.94
CA GLY A 741 -5.48 -12.78 26.43
C GLY A 741 -5.71 -12.10 25.09
N LEU A 742 -6.40 -12.78 24.18
CA LEU A 742 -6.83 -12.24 22.88
C LEU A 742 -7.66 -10.97 23.04
N GLU A 743 -8.65 -10.99 23.97
CA GLU A 743 -9.48 -9.82 24.25
C GLU A 743 -8.66 -8.64 24.82
N ARG A 744 -7.72 -8.88 25.74
CA ARG A 744 -6.84 -7.83 26.27
C ARG A 744 -5.91 -7.25 25.21
N TRP A 745 -5.34 -8.09 24.35
CA TRP A 745 -4.56 -7.62 23.20
C TRP A 745 -5.42 -6.74 22.29
N PHE A 746 -6.68 -7.15 22.06
CA PHE A 746 -7.58 -6.41 21.19
C PHE A 746 -7.88 -4.99 21.71
N GLU A 747 -7.92 -4.75 23.02
CA GLU A 747 -8.03 -3.40 23.58
C GLU A 747 -6.81 -2.53 23.17
N THR A 748 -5.60 -3.08 23.26
CA THR A 748 -4.39 -2.38 22.76
C THR A 748 -4.48 -2.10 21.27
N TYR A 749 -4.98 -3.05 20.49
CA TYR A 749 -5.22 -2.89 19.07
C TYR A 749 -6.23 -1.77 18.77
N CYS A 750 -7.32 -1.66 19.54
CA CYS A 750 -8.32 -0.60 19.43
C CYS A 750 -7.70 0.80 19.66
N ASP A 751 -6.81 0.94 20.65
CA ASP A 751 -6.13 2.21 20.92
C ASP A 751 -5.20 2.58 19.75
N LEU A 752 -4.46 1.63 19.19
CA LEU A 752 -3.63 1.85 18.00
C LEU A 752 -4.47 2.19 16.77
N TRP A 753 -5.62 1.53 16.58
CA TRP A 753 -6.58 1.85 15.52
C TRP A 753 -6.99 3.33 15.59
N ARG A 754 -7.46 3.78 16.77
CA ARG A 754 -7.92 5.15 17.01
C ARG A 754 -6.83 6.21 16.85
N SER A 755 -5.57 5.81 16.96
CA SER A 755 -4.44 6.73 16.75
C SER A 755 -4.26 7.16 15.30
N VAL A 756 -4.82 6.43 14.33
CA VAL A 756 -4.64 6.67 12.88
C VAL A 756 -5.95 6.66 12.09
N SER A 757 -7.02 6.10 12.65
CA SER A 757 -8.30 5.90 11.97
C SER A 757 -9.46 6.33 12.85
N ALA A 758 -10.59 6.67 12.23
CA ALA A 758 -11.87 6.82 12.91
C ALA A 758 -12.41 5.44 13.35
N GLU A 759 -13.50 5.40 14.15
CA GLU A 759 -14.12 4.12 14.59
C GLU A 759 -14.51 3.23 13.40
N SER A 760 -15.13 3.80 12.38
CA SER A 760 -15.47 3.11 11.14
C SER A 760 -16.08 1.70 11.37
N GLU A 761 -15.47 0.65 10.82
CA GLU A 761 -15.94 -0.74 10.96
C GLU A 761 -15.21 -1.53 12.07
N LEU A 762 -14.55 -0.87 13.02
CA LEU A 762 -13.84 -1.54 14.11
C LEU A 762 -14.73 -2.55 14.87
N ALA A 763 -16.02 -2.25 15.01
CA ALA A 763 -16.99 -3.17 15.63
C ALA A 763 -17.15 -4.50 14.86
N ARG A 764 -16.93 -4.52 13.55
CA ARG A 764 -16.97 -5.77 12.75
C ARG A 764 -15.75 -6.63 13.04
N ILE A 765 -14.56 -6.02 13.17
CA ILE A 765 -13.34 -6.72 13.60
C ILE A 765 -13.53 -7.28 15.02
N ALA A 766 -14.05 -6.45 15.93
CA ALA A 766 -14.38 -6.89 17.30
C ALA A 766 -15.29 -8.12 17.32
N SER A 767 -16.29 -8.17 16.44
CA SER A 767 -17.20 -9.32 16.35
C SER A 767 -16.48 -10.63 16.03
N ILE A 768 -15.49 -10.62 15.12
CA ILE A 768 -14.68 -11.82 14.81
C ILE A 768 -13.84 -12.23 16.04
N VAL A 769 -13.15 -11.26 16.65
CA VAL A 769 -12.31 -11.52 17.84
C VAL A 769 -13.13 -12.13 18.97
N TRP A 770 -14.32 -11.57 19.27
CA TRP A 770 -15.18 -12.06 20.34
C TRP A 770 -15.79 -13.42 20.03
N ARG A 771 -16.23 -13.68 18.78
CA ARG A 771 -16.74 -15.00 18.37
C ARG A 771 -15.66 -16.08 18.48
N CYS A 772 -14.41 -15.78 18.15
CA CYS A 772 -13.29 -16.69 18.37
C CYS A 772 -13.05 -16.91 19.88
N ALA A 773 -13.05 -15.85 20.69
CA ALA A 773 -12.89 -15.95 22.13
C ALA A 773 -14.01 -16.77 22.79
N ASP A 774 -15.26 -16.61 22.35
CA ASP A 774 -16.41 -17.39 22.83
C ASP A 774 -16.32 -18.85 22.39
N ALA A 775 -15.86 -19.12 21.17
CA ALA A 775 -15.60 -20.49 20.72
C ALA A 775 -14.54 -21.20 21.56
N LEU A 776 -13.57 -20.48 22.12
CA LEU A 776 -12.56 -21.06 23.02
C LEU A 776 -13.14 -21.35 24.44
N ARG A 777 -14.19 -20.66 24.87
CA ARG A 777 -14.85 -20.84 26.17
C ARG A 777 -15.90 -21.95 26.17
N SER A 778 -16.60 -22.12 25.03
CA SER A 778 -17.66 -23.14 24.88
C SER A 778 -17.09 -24.55 24.79
#